data_02aefea30f96f361744769dae6f12890
#
_entry.id   02aefea30f96f361744769dae6f12890
#
_cell.length_a   1.000
_cell.length_b   1.000
_cell.length_c   1.000
_cell.angle_alpha   90.00
_cell.angle_beta   90.00
_cell.angle_gamma   90.00
#
_symmetry.space_group_name_H-M   'P 1'
#
loop_
_entity.id
_entity.type
_entity.pdbx_description
1 polymer ?
#
loop_
_entity_poly.entity_id
_entity_poly.type
_entity_poly.pdbx_seq_one_letter_code
_entity_poly.pdbx_strand_id
1 'polypeptide(L)'
;MNVRHVIWASIVSTTISCQSVKKEYNSFDEYPVREDALTEMEYSPAETKFSLWAPTAEEVRVLLFESGNEGSASNTFPMEMGENGTWNISIKEDLKGKFYTFNVKVNGKWLGDTPGIMAKAVGVNGKRAAVLDLRSTDPEGWENDVRPPLKNYADITVYEMHHRDFSLDSVSGIQNKGKFLALTEQGTTSSSGEKTGIDHLKELGITHVHLLPSYDYASVDETKLDKAQYNWGYDPQNYNVPDGSYSTDPYKPDVRIREFKQMVQALHKAGIRVVLDVVYNHTFNTDESNFERTVPGYFYRQTKDGQWANGSGCGNETASDRAMMRKYMIESILYWINEYHIDGFRFDLMGIHDIETMNEIRAAIDKIDPSIFIYGEGWAASSPQLEADRLAMKANVEKMPRIAAFSDEMRDGLRGGWDDDTKGAFLVGEPGHEMSIKFGIVGAIEHPQVISDSVNYSKKPWALQPTQMISYVSCHDDMCLADRLKATMPDASVEELAALQKLAETFVFTSQGVPFIFAGDEMMRDKKGVHNSYNSPDSINTIDWKNKTAHKDVFEYVKGLIAMRKAHPAFRMGDADMVRRQLEFLPVENTNVVAFILKDNANGDSWKNIIVALNSRAEPVKLDIPSGKYTVICKDGKINMKGLGQVSGDELMVPARSAMIIHQ
;
A
#
# COMPACT_ATOMS: atom_id res chain seq x y z
N MET A 1 81.08 -44.44 34.33
CA MET A 1 80.66 -43.83 33.03
C MET A 1 79.20 -44.11 32.87
N ASN A 2 78.37 -43.10 33.21
CA ASN A 2 76.92 -43.23 33.09
C ASN A 2 76.44 -42.51 31.80
N VAL A 3 75.86 -43.25 30.86
CA VAL A 3 75.28 -42.73 29.66
C VAL A 3 73.77 -42.50 29.94
N ARG A 4 73.32 -41.24 29.96
CA ARG A 4 71.89 -40.86 30.03
C ARG A 4 71.31 -40.88 28.64
N HIS A 5 70.25 -41.70 28.44
CA HIS A 5 69.45 -41.70 27.26
C HIS A 5 68.39 -40.59 27.41
N VAL A 6 68.36 -39.64 26.47
CA VAL A 6 67.30 -38.63 26.32
C VAL A 6 66.32 -39.19 25.35
N ILE A 7 65.08 -39.42 25.83
CA ILE A 7 63.92 -39.82 24.98
C ILE A 7 63.25 -38.53 24.53
N TRP A 8 63.19 -38.26 23.23
CA TRP A 8 62.40 -37.22 22.61
C TRP A 8 60.99 -37.77 22.39
N ALA A 9 59.99 -37.19 23.08
CA ALA A 9 58.59 -37.45 22.82
C ALA A 9 58.14 -36.48 21.75
N SER A 10 57.84 -36.97 20.53
CA SER A 10 57.22 -36.21 19.44
C SER A 10 55.71 -36.08 19.73
N ILE A 11 55.26 -34.88 20.05
CA ILE A 11 53.85 -34.55 20.13
C ILE A 11 53.35 -34.38 18.67
N VAL A 12 52.61 -35.36 18.19
CA VAL A 12 51.85 -35.26 16.93
C VAL A 12 50.57 -34.48 17.24
N SER A 13 50.54 -33.20 16.89
CA SER A 13 49.29 -32.42 16.88
C SER A 13 48.45 -32.87 15.71
N THR A 14 47.46 -33.68 15.98
CA THR A 14 46.37 -33.96 15.01
C THR A 14 45.44 -32.75 14.95
N THR A 15 45.64 -31.92 13.95
CA THR A 15 44.64 -30.94 13.54
C THR A 15 43.46 -31.71 12.97
N ILE A 16 42.38 -31.84 13.74
CA ILE A 16 41.09 -32.27 13.23
C ILE A 16 40.58 -31.11 12.38
N SER A 17 40.77 -31.20 11.07
CA SER A 17 40.07 -30.37 10.11
C SER A 17 38.59 -30.81 10.16
N CYS A 18 37.75 -30.01 10.79
CA CYS A 18 36.33 -30.12 10.63
C CYS A 18 35.99 -29.71 9.16
N GLN A 19 36.03 -30.69 8.26
CA GLN A 19 35.38 -30.51 6.97
C GLN A 19 33.88 -30.37 7.25
N SER A 20 33.33 -29.19 6.99
CA SER A 20 31.91 -28.99 6.98
C SER A 20 31.30 -29.94 5.94
N VAL A 21 30.57 -30.93 6.41
CA VAL A 21 29.82 -31.83 5.53
C VAL A 21 28.77 -30.98 4.85
N LYS A 22 28.90 -30.78 3.54
CA LYS A 22 27.89 -30.10 2.74
C LYS A 22 26.56 -30.83 2.95
N LYS A 23 25.58 -30.15 3.58
CA LYS A 23 24.22 -30.66 3.65
C LYS A 23 23.59 -30.52 2.27
N GLU A 24 23.25 -31.64 1.65
CA GLU A 24 22.46 -31.69 0.43
C GLU A 24 20.97 -31.76 0.81
N TYR A 25 20.16 -30.92 0.21
CA TYR A 25 18.71 -30.87 0.36
C TYR A 25 18.08 -31.27 -0.97
N ASN A 26 17.05 -32.14 -0.93
CA ASN A 26 16.35 -32.58 -2.15
C ASN A 26 15.25 -31.59 -2.59
N SER A 27 14.77 -30.78 -1.67
CA SER A 27 13.78 -29.73 -1.92
C SER A 27 13.96 -28.56 -0.99
N PHE A 28 13.33 -27.43 -1.30
CA PHE A 28 13.33 -26.25 -0.43
C PHE A 28 12.61 -26.47 0.90
N ASP A 29 11.69 -27.43 0.97
CA ASP A 29 10.96 -27.77 2.21
C ASP A 29 11.86 -28.48 3.25
N GLU A 30 13.00 -29.02 2.82
CA GLU A 30 13.99 -29.62 3.72
C GLU A 30 14.94 -28.59 4.34
N TYR A 31 14.89 -27.34 3.89
CA TYR A 31 15.76 -26.30 4.46
C TYR A 31 15.36 -26.02 5.90
N PRO A 32 16.34 -25.96 6.83
CA PRO A 32 16.04 -25.70 8.23
C PRO A 32 15.40 -24.33 8.42
N VAL A 33 14.38 -24.25 9.24
CA VAL A 33 13.71 -23.01 9.58
C VAL A 33 14.41 -22.38 10.78
N ARG A 34 14.78 -21.13 10.69
CA ARG A 34 15.28 -20.35 11.83
C ARG A 34 14.10 -20.02 12.74
N GLU A 35 14.12 -20.49 13.98
CA GLU A 35 12.99 -20.31 14.93
C GLU A 35 12.99 -18.93 15.60
N ASP A 36 14.18 -18.41 15.95
CA ASP A 36 14.34 -17.08 16.53
C ASP A 36 14.14 -15.96 15.49
N ALA A 37 14.15 -14.70 15.92
CA ALA A 37 13.97 -13.54 15.05
C ALA A 37 15.03 -13.48 13.94
N LEU A 38 14.64 -13.02 12.77
CA LEU A 38 15.53 -12.81 11.62
C LEU A 38 16.42 -11.56 11.79
N THR A 39 16.96 -11.36 12.98
CA THR A 39 17.86 -10.25 13.24
C THR A 39 19.26 -10.57 12.70
N GLU A 40 19.69 -9.81 11.68
CA GLU A 40 21.00 -10.00 11.04
C GLU A 40 22.12 -9.21 11.70
N MET A 41 21.81 -8.13 12.42
CA MET A 41 22.77 -7.31 13.14
C MET A 41 22.18 -6.81 14.46
N GLU A 42 22.90 -7.04 15.55
CA GLU A 42 22.62 -6.49 16.87
C GLU A 42 23.82 -5.68 17.35
N TYR A 43 23.59 -4.40 17.62
CA TYR A 43 24.63 -3.47 18.03
C TYR A 43 24.54 -3.14 19.52
N SER A 44 25.68 -3.13 20.17
CA SER A 44 25.97 -2.42 21.42
C SER A 44 27.35 -1.77 21.36
N PRO A 45 27.65 -0.77 22.20
CA PRO A 45 28.99 -0.17 22.23
C PRO A 45 30.15 -1.14 22.56
N ALA A 46 29.83 -2.25 23.19
CA ALA A 46 30.85 -3.26 23.57
C ALA A 46 30.99 -4.38 22.53
N GLU A 47 29.98 -4.59 21.70
CA GLU A 47 29.91 -5.76 20.83
C GLU A 47 28.86 -5.55 19.73
N THR A 48 29.22 -5.96 18.51
CA THR A 48 28.25 -6.10 17.41
C THR A 48 28.18 -7.57 17.01
N LYS A 49 26.97 -8.12 17.01
CA LYS A 49 26.69 -9.49 16.59
C LYS A 49 26.09 -9.49 15.20
N PHE A 50 26.57 -10.40 14.35
CA PHE A 50 26.00 -10.66 13.03
C PHE A 50 25.52 -12.09 12.94
N SER A 51 24.34 -12.29 12.33
CA SER A 51 23.71 -13.61 12.18
C SER A 51 22.97 -13.67 10.85
N LEU A 52 23.41 -14.53 9.94
CA LEU A 52 22.80 -14.69 8.61
C LEU A 52 22.22 -16.09 8.46
N TRP A 53 21.00 -16.22 7.94
CA TRP A 53 20.45 -17.50 7.54
C TRP A 53 20.86 -17.83 6.10
N ALA A 54 21.74 -18.81 5.95
CA ALA A 54 22.26 -19.27 4.66
C ALA A 54 22.55 -20.79 4.73
N PRO A 55 21.52 -21.65 4.72
CA PRO A 55 21.66 -23.08 5.01
C PRO A 55 22.48 -23.84 3.96
N THR A 56 22.60 -23.33 2.74
CA THR A 56 23.36 -23.95 1.63
C THR A 56 24.78 -23.41 1.52
N ALA A 57 25.17 -22.45 2.37
CA ALA A 57 26.49 -21.86 2.33
C ALA A 57 27.59 -22.85 2.75
N GLU A 58 28.73 -22.76 2.07
CA GLU A 58 29.98 -23.43 2.42
C GLU A 58 30.85 -22.55 3.33
N GLU A 59 30.81 -21.25 3.09
CA GLU A 59 31.49 -20.21 3.85
C GLU A 59 30.65 -18.94 3.84
N VAL A 60 30.64 -18.20 4.95
CA VAL A 60 30.06 -16.87 5.06
C VAL A 60 31.05 -15.94 5.73
N ARG A 61 31.09 -14.68 5.30
CA ARG A 61 31.92 -13.64 5.90
C ARG A 61 31.20 -12.31 5.99
N VAL A 62 31.54 -11.51 6.99
CA VAL A 62 31.16 -10.10 7.12
C VAL A 62 32.34 -9.25 6.64
N LEU A 63 32.04 -8.27 5.79
CA LEU A 63 32.99 -7.25 5.34
C LEU A 63 32.59 -5.92 5.98
N LEU A 64 33.53 -5.21 6.57
CA LEU A 64 33.33 -3.87 7.14
C LEU A 64 33.89 -2.79 6.23
N PHE A 65 33.22 -1.63 6.20
CA PHE A 65 33.59 -0.48 5.37
C PHE A 65 33.47 0.81 6.17
N GLU A 66 34.30 1.80 5.79
CA GLU A 66 34.24 3.15 6.35
C GLU A 66 33.14 4.01 5.73
N SER A 67 32.76 3.71 4.48
CA SER A 67 31.78 4.47 3.70
C SER A 67 30.62 3.60 3.22
N GLY A 68 29.43 4.17 3.11
CA GLY A 68 28.21 3.49 2.63
C GLY A 68 28.22 3.14 1.14
N ASN A 69 29.12 3.74 0.35
CA ASN A 69 29.14 3.56 -1.11
C ASN A 69 30.54 3.48 -1.74
N GLU A 70 31.59 3.90 -1.04
CA GLU A 70 32.94 4.00 -1.59
C GLU A 70 33.96 3.20 -0.80
N GLY A 71 35.13 3.00 -1.40
CA GLY A 71 36.26 2.33 -0.77
C GLY A 71 36.12 0.80 -0.67
N SER A 72 37.26 0.16 -0.39
CA SER A 72 37.34 -1.30 -0.17
C SER A 72 36.99 -1.63 1.28
N ALA A 73 36.72 -2.92 1.53
CA ALA A 73 36.53 -3.41 2.88
C ALA A 73 37.75 -3.11 3.75
N SER A 74 37.54 -2.51 4.92
CA SER A 74 38.59 -2.27 5.92
C SER A 74 38.98 -3.56 6.65
N ASN A 75 38.00 -4.41 6.89
CA ASN A 75 38.16 -5.71 7.57
C ASN A 75 37.24 -6.75 6.94
N THR A 76 37.67 -8.02 7.06
CA THR A 76 36.85 -9.16 6.64
C THR A 76 36.93 -10.22 7.74
N PHE A 77 35.78 -10.70 8.20
CA PHE A 77 35.67 -11.67 9.27
C PHE A 77 34.91 -12.92 8.79
N PRO A 78 35.48 -14.12 8.89
CA PRO A 78 34.76 -15.35 8.65
C PRO A 78 33.70 -15.56 9.74
N MET A 79 32.51 -16.03 9.35
CA MET A 79 31.46 -16.40 10.28
C MET A 79 31.48 -17.89 10.55
N GLU A 80 31.00 -18.30 11.71
CA GLU A 80 30.91 -19.69 12.15
C GLU A 80 29.48 -20.22 11.90
N MET A 81 29.40 -21.49 11.45
CA MET A 81 28.13 -22.17 11.26
C MET A 81 27.47 -22.40 12.63
N GLY A 82 26.21 -21.99 12.74
CA GLY A 82 25.35 -22.21 13.89
C GLY A 82 24.28 -23.25 13.64
N GLU A 83 23.22 -23.23 14.44
CA GLU A 83 22.06 -24.10 14.31
C GLU A 83 21.10 -23.59 13.23
N ASN A 84 20.23 -24.47 12.73
CA ASN A 84 19.13 -24.13 11.81
C ASN A 84 19.56 -23.33 10.56
N GLY A 85 20.77 -23.59 10.04
CA GLY A 85 21.27 -22.94 8.82
C GLY A 85 21.77 -21.52 9.02
N THR A 86 22.00 -21.09 10.26
CA THR A 86 22.56 -19.77 10.57
C THR A 86 24.07 -19.76 10.52
N TRP A 87 24.64 -18.60 10.27
CA TRP A 87 26.05 -18.26 10.38
C TRP A 87 26.20 -17.07 11.29
N ASN A 88 27.14 -17.12 12.26
CA ASN A 88 27.20 -16.16 13.35
C ASN A 88 28.63 -15.68 13.58
N ILE A 89 28.75 -14.42 14.03
CA ILE A 89 30.00 -13.85 14.55
C ILE A 89 29.68 -12.74 15.55
N SER A 90 30.55 -12.58 16.53
CA SER A 90 30.52 -11.48 17.48
C SER A 90 31.86 -10.73 17.42
N ILE A 91 31.78 -9.44 17.09
CA ILE A 91 32.93 -8.55 17.03
C ILE A 91 32.91 -7.64 18.28
N LYS A 92 33.93 -7.78 19.13
CA LYS A 92 34.07 -7.09 20.43
C LYS A 92 34.63 -5.68 20.27
N GLU A 93 33.99 -4.87 19.43
CA GLU A 93 34.37 -3.49 19.13
C GLU A 93 33.12 -2.63 18.97
N ASP A 94 33.23 -1.32 19.19
CA ASP A 94 32.20 -0.34 18.85
C ASP A 94 32.26 -0.05 17.36
N LEU A 95 31.32 -0.67 16.62
CA LEU A 95 31.22 -0.52 15.17
C LEU A 95 30.22 0.55 14.74
N LYS A 96 29.68 1.36 15.65
CA LYS A 96 28.72 2.42 15.31
C LYS A 96 29.24 3.33 14.21
N GLY A 97 28.44 3.51 13.17
CA GLY A 97 28.77 4.34 12.01
C GLY A 97 29.59 3.64 10.94
N LYS A 98 30.02 2.39 11.16
CA LYS A 98 30.59 1.55 10.10
C LYS A 98 29.46 1.00 9.21
N PHE A 99 29.87 0.59 8.01
CA PHE A 99 28.99 -0.12 7.09
C PHE A 99 29.46 -1.56 6.94
N TYR A 100 28.54 -2.43 6.56
CA TYR A 100 28.86 -3.85 6.37
C TYR A 100 28.11 -4.47 5.20
N THR A 101 28.66 -5.58 4.71
CA THR A 101 28.00 -6.53 3.83
C THR A 101 28.27 -7.95 4.30
N PHE A 102 27.38 -8.85 3.96
CA PHE A 102 27.66 -10.28 3.97
C PHE A 102 28.15 -10.71 2.59
N ASN A 103 28.94 -11.76 2.56
CA ASN A 103 29.31 -12.44 1.33
C ASN A 103 29.26 -13.95 1.58
N VAL A 104 28.48 -14.64 0.74
CA VAL A 104 28.13 -16.06 0.89
C VAL A 104 28.77 -16.86 -0.21
N LYS A 105 29.35 -18.03 0.11
CA LYS A 105 29.93 -18.95 -0.84
C LYS A 105 29.06 -20.20 -0.98
N VAL A 106 28.64 -20.48 -2.20
CA VAL A 106 27.84 -21.65 -2.55
C VAL A 106 28.43 -22.31 -3.80
N ASN A 107 28.57 -23.64 -3.79
CA ASN A 107 29.16 -24.41 -4.89
C ASN A 107 30.52 -23.88 -5.36
N GLY A 108 31.38 -23.52 -4.39
CA GLY A 108 32.72 -23.00 -4.63
C GLY A 108 32.78 -21.56 -5.13
N LYS A 109 31.64 -20.87 -5.33
CA LYS A 109 31.55 -19.50 -5.87
C LYS A 109 31.05 -18.52 -4.80
N TRP A 110 31.71 -17.38 -4.65
CA TRP A 110 31.22 -16.24 -3.90
C TRP A 110 30.11 -15.54 -4.68
N LEU A 111 28.94 -15.33 -4.05
CA LEU A 111 27.73 -14.81 -4.70
C LEU A 111 27.75 -13.28 -4.91
N GLY A 112 28.70 -12.59 -4.28
CA GLY A 112 28.76 -11.13 -4.27
C GLY A 112 28.28 -10.54 -2.92
N ASP A 113 28.55 -9.26 -2.74
CA ASP A 113 28.23 -8.57 -1.50
C ASP A 113 26.74 -8.25 -1.41
N THR A 114 26.16 -8.42 -0.22
CA THR A 114 24.77 -8.08 0.11
C THR A 114 24.69 -7.42 1.48
N PRO A 115 23.85 -6.39 1.68
CA PRO A 115 23.57 -5.83 3.00
C PRO A 115 22.81 -6.80 3.93
N GLY A 116 22.43 -7.97 3.41
CA GLY A 116 21.50 -8.90 4.04
C GLY A 116 20.06 -8.66 3.61
N ILE A 117 19.15 -9.56 3.97
CA ILE A 117 17.72 -9.44 3.65
C ILE A 117 16.95 -8.60 4.68
N MET A 118 17.46 -8.52 5.92
CA MET A 118 16.84 -7.80 7.05
C MET A 118 17.57 -6.51 7.42
N ALA A 119 18.36 -5.93 6.50
CA ALA A 119 19.00 -4.64 6.74
C ALA A 119 17.98 -3.59 7.17
N LYS A 120 18.24 -2.89 8.28
CA LYS A 120 17.35 -1.86 8.86
C LYS A 120 17.86 -0.44 8.66
N ALA A 121 19.11 -0.31 8.24
CA ALA A 121 19.77 0.93 7.88
C ALA A 121 20.76 0.66 6.76
N VAL A 122 20.82 1.53 5.76
CA VAL A 122 21.74 1.38 4.62
C VAL A 122 22.38 2.71 4.26
N GLY A 123 23.54 2.65 3.61
CA GLY A 123 24.16 3.80 2.97
C GLY A 123 23.41 4.21 1.69
N VAL A 124 23.90 5.28 1.08
CA VAL A 124 23.35 5.80 -0.17
C VAL A 124 23.29 4.71 -1.26
N ASN A 125 22.18 4.67 -2.00
CA ASN A 125 21.85 3.62 -2.99
C ASN A 125 21.74 2.19 -2.42
N GLY A 126 21.62 2.00 -1.10
CA GLY A 126 21.22 0.74 -0.48
C GLY A 126 22.20 -0.45 -0.59
N LYS A 127 23.45 -0.25 -1.04
CA LYS A 127 24.38 -1.37 -1.32
C LYS A 127 25.09 -1.94 -0.09
N ARG A 128 25.19 -1.17 0.98
CA ARG A 128 25.83 -1.56 2.24
C ARG A 128 24.91 -1.23 3.39
N ALA A 129 24.73 -2.19 4.30
CA ALA A 129 24.02 -1.93 5.55
C ALA A 129 24.88 -1.11 6.50
N ALA A 130 24.26 -0.38 7.43
CA ALA A 130 24.92 0.44 8.42
C ALA A 130 24.75 -0.13 9.83
N VAL A 131 25.79 -0.03 10.64
CA VAL A 131 25.73 -0.33 12.08
C VAL A 131 25.20 0.90 12.81
N LEU A 132 23.97 0.80 13.31
CA LEU A 132 23.23 1.90 13.92
C LEU A 132 22.43 1.43 15.14
N ASP A 133 22.38 2.25 16.19
CA ASP A 133 21.37 2.13 17.24
C ASP A 133 20.09 2.83 16.79
N LEU A 134 19.05 2.07 16.44
CA LEU A 134 17.78 2.59 15.92
C LEU A 134 17.11 3.57 16.90
N ARG A 135 17.26 3.37 18.22
CA ARG A 135 16.71 4.30 19.23
C ARG A 135 17.30 5.71 19.13
N SER A 136 18.54 5.81 18.60
CA SER A 136 19.15 7.12 18.35
C SER A 136 18.50 7.91 17.20
N THR A 137 17.60 7.29 16.46
CA THR A 137 16.84 7.91 15.37
C THR A 137 15.44 8.38 15.78
N ASP A 138 15.02 8.09 17.02
CA ASP A 138 13.71 8.48 17.53
C ASP A 138 13.61 10.02 17.61
N PRO A 139 12.59 10.64 17.00
CA PRO A 139 12.34 12.06 17.20
C PRO A 139 11.87 12.34 18.63
N GLU A 140 11.94 13.59 19.04
CA GLU A 140 11.46 14.01 20.36
C GLU A 140 10.00 13.60 20.58
N GLY A 141 9.74 12.92 21.70
CA GLY A 141 8.43 12.44 22.10
C GLY A 141 7.93 11.23 21.32
N TRP A 142 8.81 10.50 20.61
CA TRP A 142 8.44 9.30 19.86
C TRP A 142 7.84 8.21 20.76
N GLU A 143 8.34 8.08 21.98
CA GLU A 143 7.85 7.14 22.99
C GLU A 143 6.40 7.42 23.43
N ASN A 144 5.88 8.62 23.16
CA ASN A 144 4.52 9.04 23.44
C ASN A 144 3.63 9.12 22.19
N ASP A 145 4.16 8.69 21.04
CA ASP A 145 3.38 8.65 19.81
C ASP A 145 2.25 7.62 19.91
N VAL A 146 1.04 8.04 19.61
CA VAL A 146 -0.17 7.22 19.75
C VAL A 146 -0.92 7.18 18.42
N ARG A 147 -1.21 5.98 17.94
CA ARG A 147 -2.07 5.76 16.77
C ARG A 147 -3.43 6.44 16.99
N PRO A 148 -3.94 7.19 16.01
CA PRO A 148 -5.30 7.72 16.06
C PRO A 148 -6.32 6.57 16.27
N PRO A 149 -7.33 6.74 17.15
CA PRO A 149 -8.27 5.67 17.43
C PRO A 149 -9.12 5.31 16.21
N LEU A 150 -9.33 4.01 16.00
CA LEU A 150 -10.21 3.45 14.98
C LEU A 150 -11.14 2.42 15.63
N LYS A 151 -12.45 2.62 15.52
CA LYS A 151 -13.45 1.71 16.11
C LYS A 151 -13.88 0.61 15.17
N ASN A 152 -14.02 0.94 13.90
CA ASN A 152 -14.46 0.00 12.84
C ASN A 152 -13.75 0.33 11.54
N TYR A 153 -13.44 -0.68 10.74
CA TYR A 153 -12.88 -0.48 9.40
C TYR A 153 -13.83 0.29 8.46
N ALA A 154 -15.14 0.25 8.72
CA ALA A 154 -16.12 1.07 7.98
C ALA A 154 -15.93 2.58 8.20
N ASP A 155 -15.22 2.99 9.26
CA ASP A 155 -14.89 4.40 9.54
C ASP A 155 -13.70 4.92 8.73
N ILE A 156 -13.01 4.05 8.00
CA ILE A 156 -11.83 4.38 7.20
C ILE A 156 -12.23 5.18 5.95
N THR A 157 -11.43 6.19 5.65
CA THR A 157 -11.36 6.87 4.36
C THR A 157 -9.88 6.95 3.99
N VAL A 158 -9.50 6.27 2.90
CA VAL A 158 -8.11 6.20 2.44
C VAL A 158 -7.82 7.29 1.42
N TYR A 159 -6.68 7.95 1.55
CA TYR A 159 -6.16 8.92 0.58
C TYR A 159 -4.78 8.44 0.11
N GLU A 160 -4.70 8.01 -1.14
CA GLU A 160 -3.47 7.51 -1.75
C GLU A 160 -2.62 8.65 -2.27
N MET A 161 -1.33 8.68 -1.94
CA MET A 161 -0.43 9.73 -2.42
C MET A 161 1.01 9.27 -2.56
N HIS A 162 1.75 10.00 -3.41
CA HIS A 162 3.20 9.90 -3.57
C HIS A 162 3.87 11.16 -2.99
N HIS A 163 5.00 11.02 -2.31
CA HIS A 163 5.70 12.11 -1.63
C HIS A 163 6.03 13.29 -2.55
N ARG A 164 6.53 13.00 -3.75
CA ARG A 164 6.90 14.03 -4.73
C ARG A 164 5.68 14.69 -5.34
N ASP A 165 4.72 13.89 -5.80
CA ASP A 165 3.48 14.37 -6.42
C ASP A 165 2.79 15.41 -5.55
N PHE A 166 2.67 15.10 -4.27
CA PHE A 166 1.92 15.87 -3.30
C PHE A 166 2.59 17.19 -2.90
N SER A 167 3.93 17.23 -2.90
CA SER A 167 4.64 18.34 -2.27
C SER A 167 5.55 19.17 -3.22
N LEU A 168 5.80 18.67 -4.44
CA LEU A 168 6.84 19.24 -5.30
C LEU A 168 6.43 20.57 -5.97
N ASP A 169 5.12 20.85 -6.12
CA ASP A 169 4.64 22.07 -6.77
C ASP A 169 5.26 23.33 -6.15
N SER A 170 5.74 24.23 -7.01
CA SER A 170 6.40 25.46 -6.62
C SER A 170 5.49 26.42 -5.83
N VAL A 171 4.17 26.35 -6.05
CA VAL A 171 3.18 27.21 -5.40
C VAL A 171 2.52 26.57 -4.18
N SER A 172 2.95 25.37 -3.77
CA SER A 172 2.38 24.65 -2.61
C SER A 172 2.65 25.33 -1.25
N GLY A 173 3.62 26.23 -1.16
CA GLY A 173 4.09 26.80 0.11
C GLY A 173 4.93 25.85 0.96
N ILE A 174 5.03 24.58 0.58
CA ILE A 174 5.85 23.55 1.25
C ILE A 174 7.33 23.82 0.99
N GLN A 175 8.17 23.69 2.02
CA GLN A 175 9.62 23.95 1.92
C GLN A 175 10.39 22.65 1.58
N ASN A 176 10.09 21.55 2.28
CA ASN A 176 10.75 20.26 2.09
C ASN A 176 10.11 19.45 0.94
N LYS A 177 10.16 20.03 -0.26
CA LYS A 177 9.53 19.47 -1.46
C LYS A 177 10.05 18.08 -1.82
N GLY A 178 9.14 17.13 -2.02
CA GLY A 178 9.47 15.75 -2.38
C GLY A 178 10.13 14.94 -1.25
N LYS A 179 10.05 15.40 0.00
CA LYS A 179 10.69 14.78 1.16
C LYS A 179 9.67 14.32 2.21
N PHE A 180 10.07 13.36 3.06
CA PHE A 180 9.25 12.95 4.21
C PHE A 180 8.81 14.12 5.06
N LEU A 181 9.70 15.08 5.28
CA LEU A 181 9.44 16.28 6.09
C LEU A 181 8.36 17.21 5.51
N ALA A 182 7.99 17.07 4.23
CA ALA A 182 6.88 17.84 3.65
C ALA A 182 5.57 17.68 4.43
N LEU A 183 5.33 16.48 4.99
CA LEU A 183 4.14 16.18 5.78
C LEU A 183 4.24 16.54 7.27
N THR A 184 5.34 17.15 7.69
CA THR A 184 5.51 17.72 9.03
C THR A 184 5.18 19.23 9.08
N GLU A 185 5.11 19.87 7.91
CA GLU A 185 4.91 21.30 7.78
C GLU A 185 3.45 21.69 7.95
N GLN A 186 3.16 22.55 8.91
CA GLN A 186 1.84 23.10 9.20
C GLN A 186 1.71 24.54 8.70
N GLY A 187 0.47 24.97 8.43
CA GLY A 187 0.19 26.33 7.97
C GLY A 187 0.59 26.61 6.52
N THR A 188 0.93 25.58 5.75
CA THR A 188 1.28 25.77 4.34
C THR A 188 0.03 26.09 3.50
N THR A 189 0.21 27.02 2.56
CA THR A 189 -0.87 27.47 1.67
C THR A 189 -0.35 27.65 0.25
N SER A 190 -1.24 27.44 -0.72
CA SER A 190 -0.97 27.80 -2.12
C SER A 190 -0.85 29.32 -2.29
N SER A 191 -0.39 29.74 -3.45
CA SER A 191 -0.35 31.19 -3.81
C SER A 191 -1.72 31.88 -3.77
N SER A 192 -2.81 31.10 -3.80
CA SER A 192 -4.20 31.61 -3.68
C SER A 192 -4.73 31.55 -2.24
N GLY A 193 -3.92 31.13 -1.26
CA GLY A 193 -4.29 31.05 0.14
C GLY A 193 -5.04 29.77 0.53
N GLU A 194 -5.21 28.81 -0.38
CA GLU A 194 -5.81 27.49 -0.06
C GLU A 194 -4.80 26.63 0.71
N LYS A 195 -5.28 25.89 1.72
CA LYS A 195 -4.46 24.95 2.50
C LYS A 195 -3.85 23.87 1.62
N THR A 196 -2.58 23.56 1.87
CA THR A 196 -1.81 22.51 1.22
C THR A 196 -1.21 21.58 2.26
N GLY A 197 -0.47 20.57 1.85
CA GLY A 197 0.24 19.67 2.76
C GLY A 197 -0.70 18.97 3.78
N ILE A 198 -0.20 18.79 4.99
CA ILE A 198 -0.95 18.12 6.06
C ILE A 198 -2.26 18.83 6.43
N ASP A 199 -2.30 20.15 6.31
CA ASP A 199 -3.51 20.92 6.62
C ASP A 199 -4.61 20.76 5.58
N HIS A 200 -4.26 20.44 4.32
CA HIS A 200 -5.23 20.02 3.30
C HIS A 200 -5.85 18.66 3.66
N LEU A 201 -5.04 17.68 4.07
CA LEU A 201 -5.54 16.37 4.48
C LEU A 201 -6.50 16.46 5.68
N LYS A 202 -6.17 17.30 6.66
CA LYS A 202 -7.05 17.60 7.80
C LYS A 202 -8.36 18.27 7.38
N GLU A 203 -8.28 19.23 6.46
CA GLU A 203 -9.45 19.95 5.95
C GLU A 203 -10.37 19.03 5.17
N LEU A 204 -9.81 18.13 4.35
CA LEU A 204 -10.58 17.14 3.59
C LEU A 204 -11.27 16.14 4.52
N GLY A 205 -10.65 15.81 5.65
CA GLY A 205 -11.24 14.98 6.70
C GLY A 205 -11.00 13.48 6.52
N ILE A 206 -9.96 13.09 5.76
CA ILE A 206 -9.55 11.70 5.59
C ILE A 206 -9.02 11.11 6.90
N THR A 207 -9.01 9.79 7.02
CA THR A 207 -8.56 9.08 8.22
C THR A 207 -7.24 8.36 8.06
N HIS A 208 -6.92 7.95 6.83
CA HIS A 208 -5.72 7.19 6.49
C HIS A 208 -5.05 7.78 5.26
N VAL A 209 -3.74 7.97 5.33
CA VAL A 209 -2.90 8.25 4.17
C VAL A 209 -2.23 6.94 3.75
N HIS A 210 -2.46 6.52 2.51
CA HIS A 210 -1.74 5.45 1.85
C HIS A 210 -0.57 6.07 1.07
N LEU A 211 0.64 5.81 1.53
CA LEU A 211 1.87 6.25 0.89
C LEU A 211 2.30 5.20 -0.14
N LEU A 212 2.52 5.61 -1.39
CA LEU A 212 3.18 4.76 -2.38
C LEU A 212 4.52 4.26 -1.82
N PRO A 213 5.16 3.22 -2.40
CA PRO A 213 6.33 2.59 -1.82
C PRO A 213 7.34 3.61 -1.29
N SER A 214 7.63 3.52 0.00
CA SER A 214 8.46 4.48 0.74
C SER A 214 9.69 3.82 1.36
N TYR A 215 9.86 2.51 1.15
CA TYR A 215 11.11 1.79 1.48
C TYR A 215 12.08 1.86 0.30
N ASP A 216 13.33 1.49 0.54
CA ASP A 216 14.47 1.60 -0.38
C ASP A 216 14.23 0.81 -1.67
N TYR A 217 14.18 1.53 -2.79
CA TYR A 217 13.96 1.01 -4.13
C TYR A 217 15.10 1.44 -5.08
N ALA A 218 15.25 0.75 -6.22
CA ALA A 218 16.48 0.79 -7.00
C ALA A 218 16.55 1.88 -8.08
N SER A 219 15.41 2.36 -8.60
CA SER A 219 15.37 3.18 -9.84
C SER A 219 15.83 4.62 -9.66
N VAL A 220 15.97 5.14 -8.44
CA VAL A 220 16.46 6.50 -8.19
C VAL A 220 17.89 6.45 -7.68
N ASP A 221 18.81 7.12 -8.41
CA ASP A 221 20.19 7.26 -7.96
C ASP A 221 20.27 8.36 -6.89
N GLU A 222 20.34 7.96 -5.63
CA GLU A 222 20.38 8.85 -4.47
C GLU A 222 21.63 9.76 -4.46
N THR A 223 22.67 9.45 -5.25
CA THR A 223 23.87 10.29 -5.38
C THR A 223 23.67 11.47 -6.33
N LYS A 224 22.53 11.53 -7.03
CA LYS A 224 22.23 12.51 -8.07
C LYS A 224 20.86 13.18 -7.86
N LEU A 225 20.48 13.44 -6.63
CA LEU A 225 19.18 14.06 -6.29
C LEU A 225 19.07 15.53 -6.73
N ASP A 226 20.16 16.13 -7.21
CA ASP A 226 20.18 17.41 -7.93
C ASP A 226 19.57 17.33 -9.33
N LYS A 227 19.40 16.12 -9.86
CA LYS A 227 18.75 15.85 -11.14
C LYS A 227 17.32 15.40 -10.92
N ALA A 228 16.45 15.79 -11.85
CA ALA A 228 15.09 15.30 -11.85
C ALA A 228 15.08 13.76 -12.09
N GLN A 229 14.60 13.03 -11.13
CA GLN A 229 14.40 11.60 -11.16
C GLN A 229 13.05 11.30 -10.51
N TYR A 230 12.24 10.50 -11.16
CA TYR A 230 10.92 10.11 -10.68
C TYR A 230 10.70 8.61 -10.86
N ASN A 231 10.20 7.96 -9.85
CA ASN A 231 9.65 6.62 -9.92
C ASN A 231 8.60 6.45 -8.81
N TRP A 232 7.58 5.62 -9.03
CA TRP A 232 6.62 5.29 -7.98
C TRP A 232 7.22 4.45 -6.86
N GLY A 233 8.32 3.71 -7.14
CA GLY A 233 9.02 2.90 -6.14
C GLY A 233 8.63 1.42 -6.11
N TYR A 234 7.95 0.90 -7.12
CA TYR A 234 7.59 -0.52 -7.21
C TYR A 234 8.74 -1.40 -7.74
N ASP A 235 9.95 -1.06 -7.38
CA ASP A 235 11.18 -1.80 -7.71
C ASP A 235 12.05 -2.00 -6.46
N PRO A 236 11.56 -2.80 -5.49
CA PRO A 236 12.12 -2.92 -4.15
C PRO A 236 13.54 -3.49 -4.13
N GLN A 237 14.38 -2.93 -3.25
CA GLN A 237 15.75 -3.36 -3.00
C GLN A 237 15.96 -3.76 -1.53
N ASN A 238 15.66 -2.88 -0.56
CA ASN A 238 15.74 -3.15 0.87
C ASN A 238 14.39 -2.85 1.56
N TYR A 239 13.60 -3.87 1.82
CA TYR A 239 12.22 -3.74 2.29
C TYR A 239 12.06 -3.14 3.69
N ASN A 240 13.12 -3.11 4.51
CA ASN A 240 13.05 -2.69 5.91
C ASN A 240 13.75 -1.34 6.17
N VAL A 241 13.99 -0.57 5.12
CA VAL A 241 14.69 0.72 5.19
C VAL A 241 13.88 1.78 4.47
N PRO A 242 13.62 2.97 5.04
CA PRO A 242 13.03 4.09 4.30
C PRO A 242 13.91 4.53 3.13
N ASP A 243 13.32 4.91 2.00
CA ASP A 243 14.04 5.34 0.81
C ASP A 243 14.79 6.66 1.05
N GLY A 244 16.05 6.71 0.62
CA GLY A 244 16.90 7.87 0.85
C GLY A 244 16.60 9.06 -0.06
N SER A 245 15.95 8.85 -1.20
CA SER A 245 15.57 9.95 -2.08
C SER A 245 14.54 10.89 -1.46
N TYR A 246 13.75 10.40 -0.50
CA TYR A 246 12.78 11.18 0.27
C TYR A 246 13.37 11.80 1.54
N SER A 247 14.64 11.53 1.89
CA SER A 247 15.32 12.16 3.02
C SER A 247 16.08 13.42 2.60
N THR A 248 16.42 14.26 3.56
CA THR A 248 17.23 15.48 3.30
C THR A 248 18.71 15.17 3.11
N ASP A 249 19.19 14.02 3.62
CA ASP A 249 20.58 13.56 3.45
C ASP A 249 20.62 12.03 3.28
N PRO A 250 20.67 11.53 2.03
CA PRO A 250 20.70 10.09 1.76
C PRO A 250 22.01 9.41 2.16
N TYR A 251 23.10 10.16 2.36
CA TYR A 251 24.40 9.63 2.79
C TYR A 251 24.43 9.24 4.27
N LYS A 252 23.51 9.79 5.07
CA LYS A 252 23.39 9.49 6.50
C LYS A 252 22.23 8.54 6.77
N PRO A 253 22.50 7.27 7.11
CA PRO A 253 21.47 6.27 7.32
C PRO A 253 20.43 6.63 8.39
N ASP A 254 20.84 7.35 9.45
CA ASP A 254 19.98 7.78 10.54
C ASP A 254 18.99 8.88 10.13
N VAL A 255 19.32 9.71 9.13
CA VAL A 255 18.48 10.84 8.69
C VAL A 255 17.20 10.31 8.06
N ARG A 256 17.28 9.38 7.10
CA ARG A 256 16.08 8.82 6.43
C ARG A 256 15.12 8.15 7.43
N ILE A 257 15.67 7.47 8.43
CA ILE A 257 14.89 6.79 9.47
C ILE A 257 14.20 7.81 10.37
N ARG A 258 14.92 8.81 10.86
CA ARG A 258 14.38 9.86 11.74
C ARG A 258 13.30 10.68 11.03
N GLU A 259 13.54 11.09 9.79
CA GLU A 259 12.58 11.89 9.04
C GLU A 259 11.30 11.13 8.71
N PHE A 260 11.39 9.84 8.42
CA PHE A 260 10.22 8.99 8.26
C PHE A 260 9.40 8.90 9.56
N LYS A 261 10.06 8.69 10.72
CA LYS A 261 9.40 8.71 12.04
C LYS A 261 8.74 10.06 12.33
N GLN A 262 9.41 11.17 12.00
CA GLN A 262 8.85 12.51 12.17
C GLN A 262 7.58 12.72 11.34
N MET A 263 7.56 12.21 10.11
CA MET A 263 6.38 12.24 9.23
C MET A 263 5.22 11.46 9.85
N VAL A 264 5.45 10.22 10.29
CA VAL A 264 4.42 9.40 10.93
C VAL A 264 3.87 10.09 12.17
N GLN A 265 4.75 10.58 13.05
CA GLN A 265 4.36 11.30 14.26
C GLN A 265 3.52 12.55 13.94
N ALA A 266 3.86 13.30 12.89
CA ALA A 266 3.09 14.48 12.48
C ALA A 266 1.69 14.10 11.97
N LEU A 267 1.57 13.03 11.19
CA LEU A 267 0.29 12.50 10.72
C LEU A 267 -0.57 12.02 11.88
N HIS A 268 -0.01 11.28 12.85
CA HIS A 268 -0.72 10.85 14.06
C HIS A 268 -1.23 12.04 14.89
N LYS A 269 -0.41 13.06 15.09
CA LYS A 269 -0.82 14.32 15.75
C LYS A 269 -1.94 15.05 15.00
N ALA A 270 -2.02 14.85 13.69
CA ALA A 270 -3.11 15.37 12.87
C ALA A 270 -4.39 14.50 12.89
N GLY A 271 -4.37 13.36 13.58
CA GLY A 271 -5.46 12.40 13.63
C GLY A 271 -5.54 11.47 12.42
N ILE A 272 -4.45 11.33 11.67
CA ILE A 272 -4.36 10.57 10.42
C ILE A 272 -3.45 9.37 10.62
N ARG A 273 -3.93 8.18 10.27
CA ARG A 273 -3.19 6.92 10.25
C ARG A 273 -2.36 6.79 8.97
N VAL A 274 -1.31 6.00 9.03
CA VAL A 274 -0.38 5.78 7.91
C VAL A 274 -0.48 4.34 7.41
N VAL A 275 -0.76 4.19 6.12
CA VAL A 275 -0.74 2.93 5.40
C VAL A 275 0.51 2.88 4.52
N LEU A 276 1.30 1.84 4.67
CA LEU A 276 2.48 1.61 3.85
C LEU A 276 2.14 0.67 2.68
N ASP A 277 2.51 1.07 1.47
CA ASP A 277 2.45 0.19 0.30
C ASP A 277 3.62 -0.79 0.34
N VAL A 278 3.34 -2.09 0.28
CA VAL A 278 4.36 -3.15 0.39
C VAL A 278 4.37 -4.05 -0.85
N VAL A 279 5.55 -4.21 -1.43
CA VAL A 279 5.76 -4.90 -2.71
C VAL A 279 6.56 -6.19 -2.48
N TYR A 280 6.05 -7.08 -1.62
CA TYR A 280 6.73 -8.37 -1.35
C TYR A 280 6.63 -9.37 -2.49
N ASN A 281 5.83 -9.08 -3.51
CA ASN A 281 5.56 -9.99 -4.63
C ASN A 281 6.73 -10.17 -5.60
N HIS A 282 7.67 -9.21 -5.68
CA HIS A 282 8.86 -9.29 -6.52
C HIS A 282 9.99 -8.41 -5.96
N THR A 283 11.19 -8.54 -6.52
CA THR A 283 12.33 -7.64 -6.31
C THR A 283 12.72 -6.96 -7.62
N PHE A 284 13.43 -5.84 -7.54
CA PHE A 284 13.90 -5.08 -8.70
C PHE A 284 14.59 -5.96 -9.74
N ASN A 285 15.49 -6.82 -9.30
CA ASN A 285 16.06 -7.85 -10.15
C ASN A 285 16.26 -9.15 -9.35
N THR A 286 16.36 -10.28 -10.03
CA THR A 286 16.48 -11.58 -9.36
C THR A 286 17.93 -11.92 -9.04
N ASP A 287 18.80 -11.95 -10.04
CA ASP A 287 20.16 -12.52 -9.94
C ASP A 287 21.07 -11.75 -8.98
N GLU A 288 20.86 -10.45 -8.85
CA GLU A 288 21.63 -9.58 -7.98
C GLU A 288 20.87 -9.16 -6.71
N SER A 289 19.70 -9.74 -6.47
CA SER A 289 18.91 -9.45 -5.29
C SER A 289 19.61 -9.89 -4.00
N ASN A 290 19.25 -9.24 -2.89
CA ASN A 290 19.74 -9.66 -1.58
C ASN A 290 19.31 -11.10 -1.25
N PHE A 291 18.17 -11.55 -1.75
CA PHE A 291 17.67 -12.91 -1.62
C PHE A 291 18.58 -13.93 -2.31
N GLU A 292 18.89 -13.71 -3.61
CA GLU A 292 19.76 -14.64 -4.37
C GLU A 292 21.20 -14.63 -3.87
N ARG A 293 21.71 -13.48 -3.42
CA ARG A 293 23.05 -13.38 -2.83
C ARG A 293 23.15 -13.99 -1.43
N THR A 294 22.02 -14.36 -0.83
CA THR A 294 21.97 -15.02 0.49
C THR A 294 21.66 -16.50 0.37
N VAL A 295 20.54 -16.88 -0.28
CA VAL A 295 20.11 -18.28 -0.43
C VAL A 295 19.57 -18.49 -1.85
N PRO A 296 20.44 -18.83 -2.81
CA PRO A 296 20.06 -18.97 -4.21
C PRO A 296 18.84 -19.86 -4.44
N GLY A 297 17.87 -19.36 -5.22
CA GLY A 297 16.66 -20.06 -5.64
C GLY A 297 15.56 -20.17 -4.59
N TYR A 298 15.85 -19.91 -3.31
CA TYR A 298 14.88 -20.19 -2.24
C TYR A 298 13.72 -19.20 -2.18
N PHE A 299 13.97 -17.93 -2.37
CA PHE A 299 12.96 -16.89 -2.14
C PHE A 299 12.05 -16.62 -3.35
N TYR A 300 12.34 -17.24 -4.49
CA TYR A 300 11.58 -17.05 -5.73
C TYR A 300 10.95 -18.36 -6.20
N ARG A 301 9.75 -18.26 -6.77
CA ARG A 301 9.14 -19.38 -7.47
C ARG A 301 9.80 -19.59 -8.82
N GLN A 302 9.82 -20.83 -9.25
CA GLN A 302 10.37 -21.25 -10.53
C GLN A 302 9.32 -22.05 -11.30
N THR A 303 9.38 -21.96 -12.61
CA THR A 303 8.61 -22.81 -13.50
C THR A 303 9.14 -24.26 -13.45
N LYS A 304 8.42 -25.20 -14.01
CA LYS A 304 8.84 -26.62 -14.10
C LYS A 304 10.17 -26.79 -14.85
N ASP A 305 10.50 -25.87 -15.75
CA ASP A 305 11.74 -25.86 -16.52
C ASP A 305 12.88 -25.09 -15.84
N GLY A 306 12.70 -24.70 -14.56
CA GLY A 306 13.71 -24.03 -13.76
C GLY A 306 13.93 -22.54 -14.10
N GLN A 307 13.05 -21.93 -14.89
CA GLN A 307 13.08 -20.49 -15.13
C GLN A 307 12.39 -19.74 -14.00
N TRP A 308 12.74 -18.47 -13.79
CA TRP A 308 12.04 -17.63 -12.82
C TRP A 308 10.58 -17.45 -13.22
N ALA A 309 9.69 -17.71 -12.29
CA ALA A 309 8.27 -17.41 -12.45
C ALA A 309 8.05 -15.89 -12.50
N ASN A 310 7.03 -15.42 -13.22
CA ASN A 310 6.82 -14.01 -13.49
C ASN A 310 5.34 -13.60 -13.35
N GLY A 311 4.68 -14.02 -12.28
CA GLY A 311 3.31 -13.60 -11.97
C GLY A 311 3.20 -12.09 -11.72
N SER A 312 4.28 -11.45 -11.32
CA SER A 312 4.35 -10.00 -11.13
C SER A 312 4.41 -9.18 -12.43
N GLY A 313 4.78 -9.81 -13.57
CA GLY A 313 5.08 -9.06 -14.79
C GLY A 313 6.41 -8.29 -14.75
N CYS A 314 7.15 -8.34 -13.62
CA CYS A 314 8.40 -7.61 -13.39
C CYS A 314 9.66 -8.50 -13.47
N GLY A 315 9.53 -9.71 -14.00
CA GLY A 315 10.65 -10.64 -14.24
C GLY A 315 10.85 -11.70 -13.16
N ASN A 316 10.19 -11.60 -12.01
CA ASN A 316 10.24 -12.61 -10.95
C ASN A 316 8.96 -12.60 -10.10
N GLU A 317 8.75 -13.64 -9.31
CA GLU A 317 7.75 -13.69 -8.25
C GLU A 317 8.33 -14.37 -7.01
N THR A 318 8.04 -13.83 -5.84
CA THR A 318 8.50 -14.38 -4.57
C THR A 318 7.68 -15.60 -4.14
N ALA A 319 8.30 -16.49 -3.38
CA ALA A 319 7.70 -17.73 -2.91
C ALA A 319 7.18 -17.59 -1.47
N SER A 320 6.09 -16.85 -1.28
CA SER A 320 5.47 -16.58 0.04
C SER A 320 5.07 -17.86 0.79
N ASP A 321 4.76 -18.92 0.05
CA ASP A 321 4.42 -20.26 0.57
C ASP A 321 5.61 -21.01 1.18
N ARG A 322 6.85 -20.54 1.03
CA ARG A 322 8.03 -21.13 1.69
C ARG A 322 8.21 -20.57 3.09
N ALA A 323 8.53 -21.43 4.04
CA ALA A 323 8.56 -21.11 5.46
C ALA A 323 9.39 -19.86 5.82
N MET A 324 10.61 -19.73 5.27
CA MET A 324 11.46 -18.58 5.59
C MET A 324 11.08 -17.31 4.82
N MET A 325 10.43 -17.38 3.65
CA MET A 325 9.86 -16.21 3.00
C MET A 325 8.63 -15.70 3.75
N ARG A 326 7.75 -16.59 4.17
CA ARG A 326 6.61 -16.27 5.04
C ARG A 326 7.06 -15.59 6.33
N LYS A 327 8.04 -16.20 7.02
CA LYS A 327 8.64 -15.62 8.23
C LYS A 327 9.22 -14.24 7.97
N TYR A 328 9.92 -14.07 6.87
CA TYR A 328 10.47 -12.78 6.44
C TYR A 328 9.38 -11.71 6.29
N MET A 329 8.30 -12.03 5.56
CA MET A 329 7.18 -11.09 5.36
C MET A 329 6.53 -10.70 6.70
N ILE A 330 6.26 -11.69 7.56
CA ILE A 330 5.68 -11.44 8.89
C ILE A 330 6.60 -10.51 9.71
N GLU A 331 7.88 -10.82 9.82
CA GLU A 331 8.81 -10.03 10.63
C GLU A 331 9.07 -8.64 10.06
N SER A 332 9.07 -8.49 8.74
CA SER A 332 9.15 -7.19 8.08
C SER A 332 7.94 -6.32 8.41
N ILE A 333 6.72 -6.86 8.30
CA ILE A 333 5.48 -6.16 8.68
C ILE A 333 5.51 -5.76 10.17
N LEU A 334 5.87 -6.68 11.05
CA LEU A 334 5.94 -6.40 12.49
C LEU A 334 7.01 -5.34 12.81
N TYR A 335 8.12 -5.34 12.08
CA TYR A 335 9.15 -4.31 12.20
C TYR A 335 8.60 -2.91 11.85
N TRP A 336 7.90 -2.75 10.75
CA TRP A 336 7.27 -1.48 10.37
C TRP A 336 6.23 -1.01 11.39
N ILE A 337 5.47 -1.93 11.98
CA ILE A 337 4.51 -1.62 13.05
C ILE A 337 5.20 -1.14 14.32
N ASN A 338 6.25 -1.85 14.75
CA ASN A 338 6.90 -1.60 16.04
C ASN A 338 7.89 -0.44 15.99
N GLU A 339 8.64 -0.30 14.90
CA GLU A 339 9.69 0.71 14.76
C GLU A 339 9.15 2.04 14.22
N TYR A 340 8.20 2.00 13.29
CA TYR A 340 7.67 3.18 12.60
C TYR A 340 6.20 3.48 12.91
N HIS A 341 5.56 2.70 13.77
CA HIS A 341 4.16 2.84 14.18
C HIS A 341 3.16 2.83 13.01
N ILE A 342 3.45 2.09 11.95
CA ILE A 342 2.57 1.97 10.78
C ILE A 342 1.21 1.37 11.16
N ASP A 343 0.13 1.89 10.59
CA ASP A 343 -1.26 1.62 10.94
C ASP A 343 -2.03 0.79 9.91
N GLY A 344 -1.40 0.49 8.80
CA GLY A 344 -2.00 -0.34 7.76
C GLY A 344 -1.02 -0.68 6.66
N PHE A 345 -1.39 -1.66 5.84
CA PHE A 345 -0.58 -2.12 4.71
C PHE A 345 -1.46 -2.36 3.49
N ARG A 346 -1.01 -1.82 2.35
CA ARG A 346 -1.53 -2.18 1.03
C ARG A 346 -0.53 -3.12 0.37
N PHE A 347 -0.98 -4.32 0.04
CA PHE A 347 -0.16 -5.30 -0.66
C PHE A 347 -0.31 -5.13 -2.17
N ASP A 348 0.77 -4.71 -2.79
CA ASP A 348 0.92 -4.71 -4.24
C ASP A 348 0.81 -6.14 -4.76
N LEU A 349 0.02 -6.36 -5.84
CA LEU A 349 -0.23 -7.68 -6.42
C LEU A 349 -0.42 -8.77 -5.33
N MET A 350 -1.27 -8.50 -4.34
CA MET A 350 -1.58 -9.42 -3.23
C MET A 350 -1.93 -10.82 -3.73
N GLY A 351 -2.56 -10.89 -4.91
CA GLY A 351 -2.94 -12.14 -5.56
C GLY A 351 -1.80 -13.09 -5.92
N ILE A 352 -0.53 -12.67 -5.79
CA ILE A 352 0.64 -13.56 -5.96
C ILE A 352 0.95 -14.32 -4.68
N HIS A 353 0.62 -13.76 -3.50
CA HIS A 353 0.86 -14.39 -2.22
C HIS A 353 -0.14 -15.51 -1.94
N ASP A 354 0.24 -16.46 -1.11
CA ASP A 354 -0.66 -17.52 -0.67
C ASP A 354 -1.54 -17.05 0.49
N ILE A 355 -2.75 -17.62 0.56
CA ILE A 355 -3.76 -17.32 1.57
C ILE A 355 -3.24 -17.57 3.00
N GLU A 356 -2.47 -18.63 3.19
CA GLU A 356 -1.95 -19.01 4.51
C GLU A 356 -1.02 -17.92 5.04
N THR A 357 -0.09 -17.44 4.20
CA THR A 357 0.82 -16.32 4.56
C THR A 357 0.05 -15.06 4.90
N MET A 358 -0.95 -14.69 4.11
CA MET A 358 -1.77 -13.50 4.40
C MET A 358 -2.52 -13.64 5.73
N ASN A 359 -3.08 -14.82 6.02
CA ASN A 359 -3.76 -15.08 7.29
C ASN A 359 -2.79 -15.10 8.48
N GLU A 360 -1.59 -15.63 8.33
CA GLU A 360 -0.58 -15.59 9.39
C GLU A 360 -0.08 -14.16 9.68
N ILE A 361 0.11 -13.34 8.64
CA ILE A 361 0.39 -11.90 8.78
C ILE A 361 -0.75 -11.24 9.58
N ARG A 362 -2.02 -11.47 9.20
CA ARG A 362 -3.17 -10.91 9.92
C ARG A 362 -3.18 -11.35 11.40
N ALA A 363 -2.95 -12.63 11.65
CA ALA A 363 -2.91 -13.17 13.00
C ALA A 363 -1.75 -12.61 13.85
N ALA A 364 -0.61 -12.36 13.24
CA ALA A 364 0.54 -11.76 13.91
C ALA A 364 0.27 -10.28 14.28
N ILE A 365 -0.31 -9.51 13.36
CA ILE A 365 -0.72 -8.11 13.58
C ILE A 365 -1.78 -8.02 14.70
N ASP A 366 -2.74 -8.94 14.72
CA ASP A 366 -3.83 -8.94 15.71
C ASP A 366 -3.35 -9.07 17.16
N LYS A 367 -2.18 -9.65 17.36
CA LYS A 367 -1.55 -9.73 18.70
C LYS A 367 -1.00 -8.39 19.17
N ILE A 368 -0.77 -7.45 18.25
CA ILE A 368 -0.28 -6.09 18.54
C ILE A 368 -1.47 -5.13 18.60
N ASP A 369 -2.19 -4.99 17.49
CA ASP A 369 -3.34 -4.09 17.36
C ASP A 369 -4.27 -4.55 16.22
N PRO A 370 -5.45 -5.10 16.53
CA PRO A 370 -6.41 -5.56 15.53
C PRO A 370 -7.03 -4.42 14.70
N SER A 371 -6.81 -3.16 15.06
CA SER A 371 -7.28 -2.01 14.29
C SER A 371 -6.38 -1.68 13.09
N ILE A 372 -5.19 -2.28 12.98
CA ILE A 372 -4.29 -2.11 11.83
C ILE A 372 -4.94 -2.74 10.59
N PHE A 373 -5.11 -1.94 9.54
CA PHE A 373 -5.87 -2.33 8.36
C PHE A 373 -4.97 -2.97 7.29
N ILE A 374 -5.44 -4.05 6.68
CA ILE A 374 -4.77 -4.73 5.58
C ILE A 374 -5.70 -4.78 4.38
N TYR A 375 -5.19 -4.38 3.23
CA TYR A 375 -5.85 -4.55 1.94
C TYR A 375 -4.81 -4.70 0.82
N GLY A 376 -5.26 -5.06 -0.37
CA GLY A 376 -4.35 -5.18 -1.49
C GLY A 376 -5.04 -5.46 -2.81
N GLU A 377 -4.24 -5.62 -3.83
CA GLU A 377 -4.70 -5.99 -5.16
C GLU A 377 -4.96 -7.50 -5.22
N GLY A 378 -6.21 -7.88 -5.31
CA GLY A 378 -6.65 -9.28 -5.38
C GLY A 378 -6.45 -9.90 -6.77
N TRP A 379 -5.34 -9.56 -7.44
CA TRP A 379 -4.94 -10.07 -8.76
C TRP A 379 -3.43 -10.21 -8.87
N ALA A 380 -2.98 -10.74 -10.00
CA ALA A 380 -1.59 -10.77 -10.43
C ALA A 380 -1.49 -10.14 -11.83
N ALA A 381 -0.33 -9.63 -12.19
CA ALA A 381 -0.12 -9.02 -13.51
C ALA A 381 0.03 -10.07 -14.63
N SER A 382 0.42 -11.30 -14.27
CA SER A 382 0.54 -12.46 -15.17
C SER A 382 0.12 -13.73 -14.43
N SER A 383 0.47 -14.92 -14.92
CA SER A 383 0.09 -16.20 -14.32
C SER A 383 1.09 -16.62 -13.24
N PRO A 384 0.74 -16.61 -11.95
CA PRO A 384 1.57 -17.14 -10.88
C PRO A 384 1.74 -18.66 -10.99
N GLN A 385 2.80 -19.20 -10.36
CA GLN A 385 3.08 -20.64 -10.37
C GLN A 385 2.36 -21.44 -9.28
N LEU A 386 1.68 -20.78 -8.37
CA LEU A 386 0.86 -21.44 -7.33
C LEU A 386 -0.56 -21.68 -7.84
N GLU A 387 -1.23 -22.74 -7.36
CA GLU A 387 -2.61 -23.03 -7.72
C GLU A 387 -3.57 -21.92 -7.29
N ALA A 388 -4.56 -21.62 -8.15
CA ALA A 388 -5.45 -20.47 -7.99
C ALA A 388 -6.26 -20.47 -6.67
N ASP A 389 -6.59 -21.64 -6.12
CA ASP A 389 -7.34 -21.79 -4.87
C ASP A 389 -6.49 -21.54 -3.61
N ARG A 390 -5.15 -21.51 -3.77
CA ARG A 390 -4.19 -21.17 -2.73
C ARG A 390 -3.77 -19.69 -2.76
N LEU A 391 -4.01 -18.99 -3.87
CA LEU A 391 -3.60 -17.61 -4.06
C LEU A 391 -4.55 -16.62 -3.37
N ALA A 392 -4.01 -15.53 -2.82
CA ALA A 392 -4.76 -14.43 -2.21
C ALA A 392 -5.45 -13.54 -3.26
N MET A 393 -6.04 -14.18 -4.27
CA MET A 393 -6.85 -13.55 -5.31
C MET A 393 -8.16 -13.02 -4.73
N LYS A 394 -8.74 -12.03 -5.36
CA LYS A 394 -10.03 -11.45 -5.00
C LYS A 394 -11.13 -12.51 -4.82
N ALA A 395 -11.16 -13.51 -5.68
CA ALA A 395 -12.12 -14.63 -5.59
C ALA A 395 -11.99 -15.47 -4.30
N ASN A 396 -10.91 -15.33 -3.56
CA ASN A 396 -10.62 -16.06 -2.32
C ASN A 396 -10.65 -15.16 -1.06
N VAL A 397 -11.06 -13.90 -1.17
CA VAL A 397 -11.08 -12.95 -0.03
C VAL A 397 -11.94 -13.46 1.13
N GLU A 398 -13.00 -14.22 0.85
CA GLU A 398 -13.80 -14.90 1.87
C GLU A 398 -12.97 -15.82 2.81
N LYS A 399 -11.81 -16.34 2.32
CA LYS A 399 -10.89 -17.18 3.10
C LYS A 399 -9.89 -16.35 3.94
N MET A 400 -9.90 -15.03 3.80
CA MET A 400 -8.98 -14.10 4.46
C MET A 400 -9.75 -13.06 5.28
N PRO A 401 -10.33 -13.44 6.43
CA PRO A 401 -11.13 -12.52 7.26
C PRO A 401 -10.35 -11.25 7.63
N ARG A 402 -11.00 -10.09 7.46
CA ARG A 402 -10.45 -8.75 7.77
C ARG A 402 -9.24 -8.33 6.91
N ILE A 403 -9.07 -8.96 5.75
CA ILE A 403 -8.19 -8.50 4.68
C ILE A 403 -9.10 -8.08 3.53
N ALA A 404 -8.90 -6.87 3.01
CA ALA A 404 -9.72 -6.31 1.95
C ALA A 404 -9.01 -6.37 0.58
N ALA A 405 -9.79 -6.25 -0.48
CA ALA A 405 -9.29 -6.15 -1.84
C ALA A 405 -9.96 -5.01 -2.61
N PHE A 406 -9.26 -4.48 -3.60
CA PHE A 406 -9.82 -3.49 -4.52
C PHE A 406 -10.93 -4.08 -5.40
N SER A 407 -12.01 -3.31 -5.61
CA SER A 407 -13.10 -3.68 -6.50
C SER A 407 -12.91 -3.03 -7.87
N ASP A 408 -12.25 -3.73 -8.78
CA ASP A 408 -12.19 -3.36 -10.19
C ASP A 408 -13.58 -3.46 -10.86
N GLU A 409 -14.52 -4.26 -10.31
CA GLU A 409 -15.90 -4.26 -10.78
C GLU A 409 -16.53 -2.88 -10.69
N MET A 410 -16.36 -2.20 -9.55
CA MET A 410 -16.89 -0.86 -9.33
C MET A 410 -16.14 0.17 -10.17
N ARG A 411 -14.81 0.17 -10.12
CA ARG A 411 -13.95 1.09 -10.87
C ARG A 411 -14.29 1.08 -12.35
N ASP A 412 -14.24 -0.10 -12.96
CA ASP A 412 -14.40 -0.24 -14.42
C ASP A 412 -15.88 -0.16 -14.83
N GLY A 413 -16.79 -0.57 -13.95
CA GLY A 413 -18.24 -0.32 -14.13
C GLY A 413 -18.59 1.16 -14.16
N LEU A 414 -17.84 2.02 -13.46
CA LEU A 414 -18.01 3.47 -13.48
C LEU A 414 -17.32 4.12 -14.67
N ARG A 415 -15.99 3.94 -14.82
CA ARG A 415 -15.15 4.71 -15.75
C ARG A 415 -14.77 4.02 -17.04
N GLY A 416 -14.94 2.70 -17.14
CA GLY A 416 -14.47 1.85 -18.24
C GLY A 416 -13.23 1.05 -17.90
N GLY A 417 -12.99 -0.05 -18.64
CA GLY A 417 -11.93 -1.01 -18.40
C GLY A 417 -10.52 -0.43 -18.60
N TRP A 418 -9.56 -1.06 -17.98
CA TRP A 418 -8.15 -0.66 -18.00
C TRP A 418 -7.47 -0.85 -19.36
N ASP A 419 -8.03 -1.69 -20.21
CA ASP A 419 -7.45 -2.14 -21.48
C ASP A 419 -7.70 -1.19 -22.68
N ASP A 420 -8.63 -0.23 -22.55
CA ASP A 420 -8.95 0.74 -23.59
C ASP A 420 -9.38 2.09 -22.99
N ASP A 421 -8.48 3.04 -22.97
CA ASP A 421 -8.70 4.37 -22.39
C ASP A 421 -9.76 5.21 -23.12
N THR A 422 -10.14 4.83 -24.33
CA THR A 422 -11.14 5.55 -25.13
C THR A 422 -12.57 5.07 -24.88
N LYS A 423 -12.74 3.93 -24.21
CA LYS A 423 -14.03 3.37 -23.84
C LYS A 423 -14.43 3.76 -22.43
N GLY A 424 -15.57 4.42 -22.33
CA GLY A 424 -16.21 4.72 -21.06
C GLY A 424 -17.14 3.61 -20.58
N ALA A 425 -17.81 3.87 -19.45
CA ALA A 425 -18.83 3.00 -18.91
C ALA A 425 -20.01 3.83 -18.38
N PHE A 426 -20.54 3.50 -17.20
CA PHE A 426 -21.74 4.14 -16.66
C PHE A 426 -21.66 5.68 -16.62
N LEU A 427 -20.51 6.26 -16.20
CA LEU A 427 -20.39 7.71 -16.06
C LEU A 427 -20.63 8.49 -17.34
N VAL A 428 -20.26 7.93 -18.49
CA VAL A 428 -20.40 8.59 -19.80
C VAL A 428 -21.67 8.16 -20.58
N GLY A 429 -22.53 7.38 -19.94
CA GLY A 429 -23.81 6.97 -20.52
C GLY A 429 -23.79 5.63 -21.24
N GLU A 430 -22.72 4.83 -21.12
CA GLU A 430 -22.70 3.47 -21.66
C GLU A 430 -23.57 2.55 -20.79
N PRO A 431 -24.51 1.81 -21.37
CA PRO A 431 -25.47 0.98 -20.62
C PRO A 431 -24.86 -0.38 -20.22
N GLY A 432 -25.48 -1.06 -19.24
CA GLY A 432 -25.18 -2.44 -18.89
C GLY A 432 -24.18 -2.59 -17.73
N HIS A 433 -23.82 -1.52 -17.06
CA HIS A 433 -22.88 -1.51 -15.94
C HIS A 433 -23.57 -1.45 -14.57
N GLU A 434 -24.91 -1.31 -14.53
CA GLU A 434 -25.68 -1.07 -13.31
C GLU A 434 -25.49 -2.18 -12.26
N MET A 435 -25.35 -3.44 -12.67
CA MET A 435 -25.14 -4.55 -11.73
C MET A 435 -23.75 -4.54 -11.09
N SER A 436 -22.70 -4.18 -11.84
CA SER A 436 -21.34 -4.00 -11.29
C SER A 436 -21.32 -2.87 -10.26
N ILE A 437 -22.06 -1.80 -10.51
CA ILE A 437 -22.18 -0.67 -9.59
C ILE A 437 -22.98 -1.06 -8.35
N LYS A 438 -24.12 -1.73 -8.49
CA LYS A 438 -24.89 -2.26 -7.36
C LYS A 438 -24.05 -3.20 -6.50
N PHE A 439 -23.26 -4.07 -7.13
CA PHE A 439 -22.31 -4.95 -6.46
C PHE A 439 -21.29 -4.16 -5.61
N GLY A 440 -20.74 -3.08 -6.17
CA GLY A 440 -19.84 -2.18 -5.44
C GLY A 440 -20.55 -1.43 -4.30
N ILE A 441 -21.78 -0.94 -4.52
CA ILE A 441 -22.56 -0.22 -3.50
C ILE A 441 -22.79 -1.08 -2.26
N VAL A 442 -23.08 -2.37 -2.41
CA VAL A 442 -23.29 -3.28 -1.27
C VAL A 442 -21.97 -3.78 -0.64
N GLY A 443 -20.82 -3.45 -1.20
CA GLY A 443 -19.51 -3.87 -0.67
C GLY A 443 -19.11 -5.29 -1.05
N ALA A 444 -19.44 -5.72 -2.27
CA ALA A 444 -19.10 -7.03 -2.86
C ALA A 444 -19.65 -8.24 -2.06
N ILE A 445 -20.60 -8.02 -1.17
CA ILE A 445 -21.29 -9.07 -0.41
C ILE A 445 -22.45 -9.67 -1.21
N GLU A 446 -22.93 -10.83 -0.80
CA GLU A 446 -24.18 -11.39 -1.30
C GLU A 446 -25.36 -10.46 -0.96
N HIS A 447 -26.16 -10.09 -1.96
CA HIS A 447 -27.34 -9.25 -1.79
C HIS A 447 -28.47 -9.70 -2.75
N PRO A 448 -29.73 -9.81 -2.29
CA PRO A 448 -30.82 -10.41 -3.08
C PRO A 448 -31.16 -9.65 -4.37
N GLN A 449 -30.81 -8.37 -4.48
CA GLN A 449 -31.05 -7.53 -5.67
C GLN A 449 -29.82 -7.38 -6.57
N VAL A 450 -28.72 -8.11 -6.32
CA VAL A 450 -27.52 -8.13 -7.17
C VAL A 450 -27.44 -9.46 -7.91
N ILE A 451 -27.56 -9.41 -9.22
CA ILE A 451 -27.47 -10.57 -10.12
C ILE A 451 -26.01 -10.74 -10.50
N SER A 452 -25.30 -11.65 -9.82
CA SER A 452 -23.85 -11.82 -9.97
C SER A 452 -23.41 -12.17 -11.39
N ASP A 453 -24.21 -12.93 -12.15
CA ASP A 453 -23.91 -13.25 -13.56
C ASP A 453 -23.81 -12.02 -14.47
N SER A 454 -24.44 -10.91 -14.08
CA SER A 454 -24.45 -9.64 -14.81
C SER A 454 -23.35 -8.66 -14.32
N VAL A 455 -22.56 -9.04 -13.31
CA VAL A 455 -21.42 -8.27 -12.84
C VAL A 455 -20.23 -8.52 -13.77
N ASN A 456 -19.45 -7.48 -14.10
CA ASN A 456 -18.18 -7.65 -14.78
C ASN A 456 -17.19 -8.44 -13.88
N TYR A 457 -16.23 -9.14 -14.46
CA TYR A 457 -15.20 -9.92 -13.79
C TYR A 457 -15.72 -11.01 -12.82
N SER A 458 -16.23 -10.65 -11.64
CA SER A 458 -16.64 -11.59 -10.59
C SER A 458 -18.07 -12.07 -10.78
N LYS A 459 -18.27 -13.39 -10.95
CA LYS A 459 -19.60 -14.02 -11.13
C LYS A 459 -20.20 -14.56 -9.82
N LYS A 460 -19.61 -14.19 -8.68
CA LYS A 460 -20.10 -14.46 -7.33
C LYS A 460 -19.64 -13.36 -6.37
N PRO A 461 -20.36 -13.13 -5.27
CA PRO A 461 -19.85 -12.31 -4.17
C PRO A 461 -18.54 -12.88 -3.64
N TRP A 462 -17.60 -12.01 -3.27
CA TRP A 462 -16.31 -12.44 -2.76
C TRP A 462 -15.99 -11.89 -1.36
N ALA A 463 -16.75 -10.93 -0.86
CA ALA A 463 -16.59 -10.39 0.49
C ALA A 463 -17.60 -11.00 1.46
N LEU A 464 -17.15 -11.40 2.67
CA LEU A 464 -18.03 -11.78 3.77
C LEU A 464 -18.63 -10.56 4.48
N GLN A 465 -17.86 -9.47 4.51
CA GLN A 465 -18.25 -8.20 5.10
C GLN A 465 -17.93 -7.05 4.14
N PRO A 466 -18.72 -5.98 4.10
CA PRO A 466 -18.49 -4.88 3.17
C PRO A 466 -17.13 -4.18 3.39
N THR A 467 -16.56 -4.27 4.59
CA THR A 467 -15.22 -3.74 4.91
C THR A 467 -14.06 -4.53 4.28
N GLN A 468 -14.35 -5.65 3.62
CA GLN A 468 -13.36 -6.39 2.80
C GLN A 468 -13.27 -5.86 1.36
N MET A 469 -14.05 -4.84 1.00
CA MET A 469 -14.01 -4.23 -0.31
C MET A 469 -13.51 -2.79 -0.24
N ILE A 470 -12.52 -2.44 -1.06
CA ILE A 470 -12.10 -1.06 -1.30
C ILE A 470 -12.95 -0.49 -2.43
N SER A 471 -13.73 0.55 -2.11
CA SER A 471 -14.54 1.31 -3.06
C SER A 471 -13.70 2.43 -3.66
N TYR A 472 -13.47 2.41 -4.95
CA TYR A 472 -12.66 3.42 -5.63
C TYR A 472 -13.07 3.58 -7.10
N VAL A 473 -12.64 4.67 -7.70
CA VAL A 473 -12.85 4.95 -9.13
C VAL A 473 -11.54 5.31 -9.82
N SER A 474 -10.51 5.68 -9.06
CA SER A 474 -9.21 6.10 -9.56
C SER A 474 -8.13 5.76 -8.52
N CYS A 475 -6.91 5.53 -8.97
CA CYS A 475 -5.71 5.31 -8.18
C CYS A 475 -4.47 5.78 -8.95
N HIS A 476 -3.27 5.49 -8.46
CA HIS A 476 -2.03 5.85 -9.16
C HIS A 476 -1.87 5.12 -10.51
N ASP A 477 -2.37 3.87 -10.60
CA ASP A 477 -2.37 3.07 -11.84
C ASP A 477 -3.40 3.57 -12.86
N ASP A 478 -3.13 3.35 -14.11
CA ASP A 478 -3.92 3.77 -15.27
C ASP A 478 -4.07 5.30 -15.34
N MET A 479 -5.01 5.79 -16.16
CA MET A 479 -5.37 7.20 -16.19
C MET A 479 -6.07 7.62 -14.90
N CYS A 480 -5.71 8.77 -14.34
CA CYS A 480 -6.53 9.40 -13.30
C CYS A 480 -7.93 9.76 -13.86
N LEU A 481 -8.90 9.93 -12.97
CA LEU A 481 -10.31 10.04 -13.37
C LEU A 481 -10.56 11.22 -14.33
N ALA A 482 -9.98 12.39 -14.07
CA ALA A 482 -10.17 13.57 -14.93
C ALA A 482 -9.65 13.34 -16.36
N ASP A 483 -8.48 12.70 -16.50
CA ASP A 483 -7.92 12.32 -17.81
C ASP A 483 -8.80 11.29 -18.51
N ARG A 484 -9.28 10.28 -17.77
CA ARG A 484 -10.17 9.25 -18.32
C ARG A 484 -11.48 9.81 -18.84
N LEU A 485 -12.11 10.68 -18.06
CA LEU A 485 -13.35 11.35 -18.47
C LEU A 485 -13.13 12.20 -19.72
N LYS A 486 -12.01 12.91 -19.81
CA LYS A 486 -11.67 13.71 -21.00
C LYS A 486 -11.37 12.83 -22.21
N ALA A 487 -10.70 11.68 -22.04
CA ALA A 487 -10.39 10.76 -23.13
C ALA A 487 -11.67 10.12 -23.71
N THR A 488 -12.65 9.80 -22.84
CA THR A 488 -13.92 9.19 -23.24
C THR A 488 -14.98 10.20 -23.70
N MET A 489 -14.82 11.49 -23.33
CA MET A 489 -15.71 12.60 -23.68
C MET A 489 -14.90 13.83 -24.13
N PRO A 490 -14.18 13.76 -25.25
CA PRO A 490 -13.24 14.81 -25.65
C PRO A 490 -13.88 16.19 -25.89
N ASP A 491 -15.18 16.21 -26.24
CA ASP A 491 -15.96 17.43 -26.54
C ASP A 491 -16.71 17.97 -25.30
N ALA A 492 -16.62 17.29 -24.14
CA ALA A 492 -17.33 17.74 -22.94
C ALA A 492 -16.70 19.02 -22.37
N SER A 493 -17.56 19.89 -21.83
CA SER A 493 -17.08 21.09 -21.12
C SER A 493 -16.42 20.73 -19.78
N VAL A 494 -15.62 21.65 -19.24
CA VAL A 494 -14.98 21.47 -17.92
C VAL A 494 -16.04 21.28 -16.83
N GLU A 495 -17.16 22.01 -16.91
CA GLU A 495 -18.29 21.90 -15.97
C GLU A 495 -18.95 20.52 -16.05
N GLU A 496 -19.08 19.95 -17.24
CA GLU A 496 -19.62 18.62 -17.45
C GLU A 496 -18.70 17.54 -16.90
N LEU A 497 -17.38 17.63 -17.15
CA LEU A 497 -16.38 16.74 -16.57
C LEU A 497 -16.37 16.85 -15.04
N ALA A 498 -16.46 18.06 -14.48
CA ALA A 498 -16.55 18.28 -13.04
C ALA A 498 -17.83 17.68 -12.42
N ALA A 499 -18.96 17.74 -13.13
CA ALA A 499 -20.20 17.10 -12.69
C ALA A 499 -20.05 15.56 -12.63
N LEU A 500 -19.40 14.96 -13.62
CA LEU A 500 -19.12 13.52 -13.65
C LEU A 500 -18.10 13.10 -12.59
N GLN A 501 -17.07 13.92 -12.34
CA GLN A 501 -16.13 13.69 -11.23
C GLN A 501 -16.87 13.66 -9.88
N LYS A 502 -17.73 14.64 -9.61
CA LYS A 502 -18.57 14.68 -8.40
C LYS A 502 -19.50 13.48 -8.29
N LEU A 503 -20.09 13.07 -9.42
CA LEU A 503 -20.97 11.90 -9.45
C LEU A 503 -20.18 10.62 -9.13
N ALA A 504 -19.00 10.44 -9.70
CA ALA A 504 -18.12 9.29 -9.43
C ALA A 504 -17.74 9.20 -7.94
N GLU A 505 -17.32 10.30 -7.35
CA GLU A 505 -17.00 10.35 -5.92
C GLU A 505 -18.25 10.08 -5.04
N THR A 506 -19.44 10.46 -5.51
CA THR A 506 -20.68 10.13 -4.78
C THR A 506 -20.90 8.62 -4.72
N PHE A 507 -20.64 7.88 -5.80
CA PHE A 507 -20.68 6.41 -5.75
C PHE A 507 -19.72 5.84 -4.71
N VAL A 508 -18.48 6.32 -4.70
CA VAL A 508 -17.44 5.86 -3.75
C VAL A 508 -17.88 6.10 -2.30
N PHE A 509 -18.31 7.33 -1.99
CA PHE A 509 -18.61 7.71 -0.60
C PHE A 509 -20.01 7.30 -0.11
N THR A 510 -20.91 6.87 -0.97
CA THR A 510 -22.22 6.32 -0.58
C THR A 510 -22.28 4.79 -0.59
N SER A 511 -21.24 4.10 -1.07
CA SER A 511 -21.11 2.65 -1.01
C SER A 511 -20.79 2.15 0.39
N GLN A 512 -21.05 0.87 0.66
CA GLN A 512 -20.80 0.25 1.98
C GLN A 512 -19.35 -0.27 2.16
N GLY A 513 -18.57 -0.34 1.10
CA GLY A 513 -17.14 -0.65 1.17
C GLY A 513 -16.31 0.47 1.80
N VAL A 514 -15.00 0.26 1.93
CA VAL A 514 -14.06 1.26 2.43
C VAL A 514 -13.73 2.24 1.31
N PRO A 515 -14.06 3.53 1.42
CA PRO A 515 -13.80 4.52 0.39
C PRO A 515 -12.31 4.83 0.27
N PHE A 516 -11.87 4.96 -0.97
CA PHE A 516 -10.50 5.27 -1.35
C PHE A 516 -10.51 6.37 -2.42
N ILE A 517 -9.67 7.38 -2.24
CA ILE A 517 -9.53 8.49 -3.17
C ILE A 517 -8.05 8.67 -3.54
N PHE A 518 -7.79 8.90 -4.81
CA PHE A 518 -6.46 9.24 -5.31
C PHE A 518 -6.16 10.73 -5.10
N ALA A 519 -4.97 11.06 -4.60
CA ALA A 519 -4.58 12.43 -4.28
C ALA A 519 -4.76 13.37 -5.46
N GLY A 520 -5.60 14.38 -5.28
CA GLY A 520 -5.92 15.38 -6.28
C GLY A 520 -7.23 15.13 -7.05
N ASP A 521 -7.85 13.95 -6.95
CA ASP A 521 -9.16 13.71 -7.57
C ASP A 521 -10.23 14.68 -7.03
N GLU A 522 -10.11 15.07 -5.77
CA GLU A 522 -10.98 16.07 -5.13
C GLU A 522 -10.85 17.48 -5.73
N MET A 523 -9.90 17.68 -6.63
CA MET A 523 -9.66 18.97 -7.31
C MET A 523 -9.31 18.80 -8.79
N MET A 524 -9.85 17.75 -9.44
CA MET A 524 -9.71 17.49 -10.87
C MET A 524 -8.25 17.33 -11.32
N ARG A 525 -7.44 16.56 -10.57
CA ARG A 525 -6.07 16.24 -10.97
C ARG A 525 -6.04 15.60 -12.34
N ASP A 526 -5.15 16.07 -13.21
CA ASP A 526 -4.80 15.43 -14.47
C ASP A 526 -3.30 15.06 -14.51
N LYS A 527 -2.98 14.05 -15.28
CA LYS A 527 -1.61 13.64 -15.65
C LYS A 527 -1.39 13.80 -17.16
N LYS A 528 -2.10 14.74 -17.77
CA LYS A 528 -2.04 15.09 -19.19
C LYS A 528 -2.32 13.90 -20.12
N GLY A 529 -3.20 13.01 -19.71
CA GLY A 529 -3.61 11.82 -20.48
C GLY A 529 -2.55 10.70 -20.47
N VAL A 530 -1.57 10.73 -19.58
CA VAL A 530 -0.58 9.63 -19.48
C VAL A 530 -1.21 8.46 -18.74
N HIS A 531 -1.33 7.32 -19.42
CA HIS A 531 -1.91 6.09 -18.89
C HIS A 531 -1.07 5.51 -17.74
N ASN A 532 0.22 5.28 -17.97
CA ASN A 532 1.13 4.72 -16.98
C ASN A 532 2.30 5.68 -16.71
N SER A 533 2.24 6.41 -15.62
CA SER A 533 3.16 7.50 -15.31
C SER A 533 4.27 7.15 -14.32
N TYR A 534 4.52 5.84 -14.08
CA TYR A 534 5.42 5.37 -13.01
C TYR A 534 6.85 5.95 -13.04
N ASN A 535 7.36 6.28 -14.22
CA ASN A 535 8.67 6.90 -14.44
C ASN A 535 8.59 8.17 -15.30
N SER A 536 7.40 8.75 -15.44
CA SER A 536 7.20 10.01 -16.13
C SER A 536 7.78 11.17 -15.31
N PRO A 537 8.19 12.27 -15.96
CA PRO A 537 8.80 13.40 -15.24
C PRO A 537 7.83 14.03 -14.23
N ASP A 538 8.39 14.75 -13.27
CA ASP A 538 7.63 15.49 -12.25
C ASP A 538 6.54 16.39 -12.85
N SER A 539 6.76 16.96 -14.04
CA SER A 539 5.78 17.80 -14.75
C SER A 539 4.48 17.07 -15.17
N ILE A 540 4.47 15.74 -15.15
CA ILE A 540 3.28 14.90 -15.36
C ILE A 540 2.66 14.52 -14.01
N ASN A 541 3.49 14.16 -13.03
CA ASN A 541 3.02 13.54 -11.80
C ASN A 541 2.67 14.56 -10.69
N THR A 542 3.31 15.73 -10.64
CA THR A 542 3.10 16.72 -9.58
C THR A 542 1.67 17.25 -9.58
N ILE A 543 1.06 17.27 -8.39
CA ILE A 543 -0.26 17.89 -8.17
C ILE A 543 -0.12 19.40 -8.34
N ASP A 544 -0.91 19.99 -9.24
CA ASP A 544 -1.02 21.45 -9.37
C ASP A 544 -1.99 22.00 -8.31
N TRP A 545 -1.44 22.61 -7.27
CA TRP A 545 -2.22 23.17 -6.17
C TRP A 545 -3.11 24.37 -6.57
N LYS A 546 -2.94 24.93 -7.77
CA LYS A 546 -3.87 25.93 -8.31
C LYS A 546 -5.23 25.32 -8.61
N ASN A 547 -5.28 24.01 -8.89
CA ASN A 547 -6.52 23.29 -9.15
C ASN A 547 -7.48 23.34 -7.96
N LYS A 548 -6.98 23.39 -6.72
CA LYS A 548 -7.86 23.56 -5.54
C LYS A 548 -8.67 24.83 -5.57
N THR A 549 -8.12 25.92 -6.13
CA THR A 549 -8.86 27.17 -6.34
C THR A 549 -9.73 27.11 -7.59
N ALA A 550 -9.18 26.58 -8.70
CA ALA A 550 -9.89 26.51 -9.98
C ALA A 550 -11.13 25.62 -9.91
N HIS A 551 -11.03 24.52 -9.16
CA HIS A 551 -12.09 23.50 -8.96
C HIS A 551 -12.55 23.45 -7.49
N LYS A 552 -12.65 24.62 -6.86
CA LYS A 552 -13.05 24.73 -5.45
C LYS A 552 -14.41 24.09 -5.16
N ASP A 553 -15.30 24.14 -6.11
CA ASP A 553 -16.62 23.53 -6.03
C ASP A 553 -16.56 21.99 -5.99
N VAL A 554 -15.60 21.35 -6.67
CA VAL A 554 -15.35 19.91 -6.60
C VAL A 554 -14.76 19.55 -5.23
N PHE A 555 -13.74 20.32 -4.78
CA PHE A 555 -13.13 20.12 -3.47
C PHE A 555 -14.15 20.21 -2.33
N GLU A 556 -14.96 21.27 -2.30
CA GLU A 556 -16.00 21.43 -1.26
C GLU A 556 -17.07 20.35 -1.33
N TYR A 557 -17.39 19.86 -2.52
CA TYR A 557 -18.32 18.75 -2.70
C TYR A 557 -17.79 17.44 -2.12
N VAL A 558 -16.56 17.04 -2.47
CA VAL A 558 -15.92 15.82 -1.97
C VAL A 558 -15.73 15.89 -0.44
N LYS A 559 -15.26 17.02 0.06
CA LYS A 559 -15.18 17.28 1.51
C LYS A 559 -16.55 17.12 2.19
N GLY A 560 -17.61 17.58 1.55
CA GLY A 560 -18.98 17.41 2.01
C GLY A 560 -19.44 15.94 2.05
N LEU A 561 -19.08 15.14 1.05
CA LEU A 561 -19.35 13.70 1.01
C LEU A 561 -18.64 12.96 2.17
N ILE A 562 -17.37 13.26 2.40
CA ILE A 562 -16.61 12.69 3.50
C ILE A 562 -17.25 13.07 4.86
N ALA A 563 -17.61 14.33 5.03
CA ALA A 563 -18.28 14.82 6.24
C ALA A 563 -19.64 14.14 6.45
N MET A 564 -20.43 13.96 5.39
CA MET A 564 -21.72 13.25 5.41
C MET A 564 -21.53 11.80 5.86
N ARG A 565 -20.63 11.06 5.21
CA ARG A 565 -20.35 9.66 5.56
C ARG A 565 -19.90 9.52 7.02
N LYS A 566 -19.06 10.45 7.49
CA LYS A 566 -18.59 10.47 8.88
C LYS A 566 -19.70 10.75 9.88
N ALA A 567 -20.64 11.64 9.55
CA ALA A 567 -21.76 12.01 10.41
C ALA A 567 -22.88 10.96 10.42
N HIS A 568 -23.07 10.24 9.30
CA HIS A 568 -24.20 9.33 9.09
C HIS A 568 -23.74 7.87 8.98
N PRO A 569 -23.91 7.07 10.05
CA PRO A 569 -23.48 5.67 10.07
C PRO A 569 -24.21 4.76 9.08
N ALA A 570 -25.34 5.17 8.54
CA ALA A 570 -26.05 4.46 7.48
C ALA A 570 -25.18 4.20 6.24
N PHE A 571 -24.23 5.09 5.91
CA PHE A 571 -23.31 4.93 4.78
C PHE A 571 -22.12 4.00 5.08
N ARG A 572 -21.98 3.49 6.30
CA ARG A 572 -20.84 2.69 6.75
C ARG A 572 -21.30 1.61 7.74
N MET A 573 -22.23 0.77 7.29
CA MET A 573 -22.81 -0.28 8.14
C MET A 573 -21.79 -1.29 8.64
N GLY A 574 -20.81 -1.70 7.81
CA GLY A 574 -19.74 -2.59 8.21
C GLY A 574 -20.13 -4.04 8.49
N ASP A 575 -21.42 -4.36 8.39
CA ASP A 575 -22.01 -5.67 8.62
C ASP A 575 -22.89 -6.10 7.45
N ALA A 576 -22.62 -7.28 6.90
CA ALA A 576 -23.30 -7.77 5.71
C ALA A 576 -24.81 -8.03 5.94
N ASP A 577 -25.20 -8.55 7.11
CA ASP A 577 -26.61 -8.79 7.44
C ASP A 577 -27.37 -7.48 7.58
N MET A 578 -26.73 -6.47 8.11
CA MET A 578 -27.31 -5.14 8.20
C MET A 578 -27.54 -4.53 6.83
N VAL A 579 -26.53 -4.61 5.93
CA VAL A 579 -26.65 -4.14 4.54
C VAL A 579 -27.80 -4.86 3.83
N ARG A 580 -27.89 -6.19 3.92
CA ARG A 580 -28.98 -6.96 3.32
C ARG A 580 -30.38 -6.56 3.80
N ARG A 581 -30.52 -6.15 5.05
CA ARG A 581 -31.81 -5.74 5.64
C ARG A 581 -32.16 -4.27 5.39
N GLN A 582 -31.17 -3.39 5.41
CA GLN A 582 -31.40 -1.94 5.48
C GLN A 582 -31.05 -1.18 4.19
N LEU A 583 -30.38 -1.81 3.23
CA LEU A 583 -30.16 -1.25 1.90
C LEU A 583 -31.08 -1.96 0.90
N GLU A 584 -31.86 -1.18 0.14
CA GLU A 584 -32.74 -1.69 -0.90
C GLU A 584 -32.60 -0.84 -2.16
N PHE A 585 -32.36 -1.47 -3.31
CA PHE A 585 -32.37 -0.76 -4.59
C PHE A 585 -33.80 -0.49 -5.05
N LEU A 586 -34.05 0.77 -5.41
CA LEU A 586 -35.33 1.18 -5.96
C LEU A 586 -35.44 0.72 -7.42
N PRO A 587 -36.65 0.39 -7.91
CA PRO A 587 -36.87 0.09 -9.30
C PRO A 587 -36.53 1.31 -10.17
N VAL A 588 -35.75 1.09 -11.23
CA VAL A 588 -35.39 2.12 -12.21
C VAL A 588 -35.51 1.51 -13.59
N GLU A 589 -36.32 2.14 -14.48
CA GLU A 589 -36.50 1.70 -15.86
C GLU A 589 -35.38 2.23 -16.78
N ASN A 590 -34.81 3.39 -16.45
CA ASN A 590 -33.77 4.03 -17.24
C ASN A 590 -32.41 3.39 -17.06
N THR A 591 -31.69 3.13 -18.14
CA THR A 591 -30.25 2.79 -18.08
C THR A 591 -29.44 3.98 -17.56
N ASN A 592 -28.28 3.70 -17.02
CA ASN A 592 -27.35 4.71 -16.47
C ASN A 592 -27.93 5.54 -15.31
N VAL A 593 -28.82 4.90 -14.57
CA VAL A 593 -29.39 5.43 -13.32
C VAL A 593 -29.39 4.31 -12.27
N VAL A 594 -28.94 4.61 -11.09
CA VAL A 594 -29.00 3.72 -9.91
C VAL A 594 -29.60 4.50 -8.75
N ALA A 595 -30.58 3.91 -8.08
CA ALA A 595 -31.15 4.49 -6.88
C ALA A 595 -31.31 3.43 -5.79
N PHE A 596 -31.11 3.82 -4.56
CA PHE A 596 -31.29 2.94 -3.41
C PHE A 596 -31.73 3.73 -2.17
N ILE A 597 -32.33 3.02 -1.23
CA ILE A 597 -32.78 3.55 0.06
C ILE A 597 -32.02 2.82 1.19
N LEU A 598 -31.52 3.61 2.15
CA LEU A 598 -31.07 3.15 3.46
C LEU A 598 -32.22 3.42 4.42
N LYS A 599 -32.83 2.36 4.97
CA LYS A 599 -34.11 2.43 5.66
C LYS A 599 -34.02 2.10 7.16
N ASP A 600 -35.01 2.54 7.89
CA ASP A 600 -35.25 2.19 9.29
C ASP A 600 -34.08 2.58 10.22
N ASN A 601 -33.63 3.83 10.13
CA ASN A 601 -32.48 4.34 10.89
C ASN A 601 -31.25 3.43 10.74
N ALA A 602 -30.85 3.12 9.50
CA ALA A 602 -29.80 2.18 9.19
C ALA A 602 -28.55 2.41 10.04
N ASN A 603 -28.01 1.34 10.62
CA ASN A 603 -26.86 1.39 11.54
C ASN A 603 -27.03 2.37 12.71
N GLY A 604 -28.27 2.61 13.17
CA GLY A 604 -28.55 3.56 14.25
C GLY A 604 -28.46 5.04 13.84
N ASP A 605 -28.55 5.34 12.56
CA ASP A 605 -28.54 6.71 12.04
C ASP A 605 -29.69 7.56 12.58
N SER A 606 -29.45 8.85 12.72
CA SER A 606 -30.47 9.83 13.11
C SER A 606 -31.51 10.05 12.02
N TRP A 607 -31.17 9.85 10.75
CA TRP A 607 -32.08 9.91 9.62
C TRP A 607 -32.84 8.58 9.47
N LYS A 608 -34.15 8.66 9.36
CA LYS A 608 -35.00 7.48 9.31
C LYS A 608 -34.82 6.70 8.01
N ASN A 609 -34.91 7.42 6.90
CA ASN A 609 -34.74 6.89 5.57
C ASN A 609 -33.86 7.84 4.76
N ILE A 610 -32.92 7.30 4.02
CA ILE A 610 -32.03 8.06 3.13
C ILE A 610 -32.17 7.48 1.73
N ILE A 611 -32.54 8.30 0.75
CA ILE A 611 -32.57 7.90 -0.65
C ILE A 611 -31.40 8.53 -1.35
N VAL A 612 -30.61 7.70 -2.05
CA VAL A 612 -29.52 8.10 -2.93
C VAL A 612 -29.92 7.75 -4.34
N ALA A 613 -29.96 8.73 -5.23
CA ALA A 613 -30.23 8.58 -6.64
C ALA A 613 -29.11 9.17 -7.49
N LEU A 614 -28.61 8.39 -8.42
CA LEU A 614 -27.37 8.63 -9.16
C LEU A 614 -27.67 8.53 -10.65
N ASN A 615 -27.60 9.65 -11.37
CA ASN A 615 -27.97 9.78 -12.77
C ASN A 615 -26.80 10.26 -13.60
N SER A 616 -26.22 9.40 -14.45
CA SER A 616 -25.17 9.79 -15.39
C SER A 616 -25.65 10.22 -16.76
N ARG A 617 -26.97 10.17 -17.01
CA ARG A 617 -27.57 10.59 -18.27
C ARG A 617 -27.44 12.10 -18.47
N ALA A 618 -27.48 12.52 -19.73
CA ALA A 618 -27.50 13.94 -20.12
C ALA A 618 -28.85 14.64 -19.86
N GLU A 619 -29.91 13.87 -19.51
CA GLU A 619 -31.22 14.38 -19.22
C GLU A 619 -31.63 14.10 -17.77
N PRO A 620 -32.48 14.94 -17.16
CA PRO A 620 -33.11 14.63 -15.89
C PRO A 620 -33.95 13.36 -15.95
N VAL A 621 -34.03 12.62 -14.87
CA VAL A 621 -34.82 11.40 -14.74
C VAL A 621 -35.80 11.50 -13.60
N LYS A 622 -37.03 11.09 -13.84
CA LYS A 622 -38.06 10.94 -12.83
C LYS A 622 -37.98 9.52 -12.24
N LEU A 623 -37.99 9.44 -10.94
CA LEU A 623 -37.97 8.18 -10.18
C LEU A 623 -39.16 8.11 -9.25
N ASP A 624 -39.73 6.92 -9.10
CA ASP A 624 -40.71 6.64 -8.06
C ASP A 624 -40.00 6.37 -6.74
N ILE A 625 -40.42 7.03 -5.67
CA ILE A 625 -39.88 6.90 -4.33
C ILE A 625 -40.98 6.63 -3.31
N PRO A 626 -40.70 6.05 -2.14
CA PRO A 626 -41.69 5.97 -1.08
C PRO A 626 -42.28 7.33 -0.75
N SER A 627 -43.64 7.40 -0.68
CA SER A 627 -44.33 8.67 -0.43
C SER A 627 -43.90 9.26 0.93
N GLY A 628 -43.57 10.54 0.90
CA GLY A 628 -43.08 11.20 2.13
C GLY A 628 -42.73 12.67 1.95
N LYS A 629 -42.19 13.25 3.00
CA LYS A 629 -41.57 14.57 3.01
C LYS A 629 -40.10 14.40 3.32
N TYR A 630 -39.23 14.88 2.42
CA TYR A 630 -37.80 14.69 2.49
C TYR A 630 -37.08 16.03 2.46
N THR A 631 -35.97 16.11 3.22
CA THR A 631 -34.98 17.18 3.12
C THR A 631 -33.94 16.79 2.07
N VAL A 632 -33.68 17.70 1.12
CA VAL A 632 -32.63 17.52 0.09
C VAL A 632 -31.30 17.98 0.66
N ILE A 633 -30.28 17.12 0.66
CA ILE A 633 -28.92 17.46 1.13
C ILE A 633 -27.88 17.46 0.02
N CYS A 634 -28.16 16.75 -1.08
CA CYS A 634 -27.30 16.76 -2.27
C CYS A 634 -28.16 16.92 -3.52
N LYS A 635 -27.80 17.87 -4.37
CA LYS A 635 -28.43 18.13 -5.65
C LYS A 635 -27.59 19.06 -6.52
N ASP A 636 -27.59 18.88 -7.84
CA ASP A 636 -26.92 19.76 -8.81
C ASP A 636 -25.45 20.02 -8.48
N GLY A 637 -24.72 18.96 -8.09
CA GLY A 637 -23.30 19.06 -7.73
C GLY A 637 -23.02 19.90 -6.47
N LYS A 638 -24.02 20.08 -5.60
CA LYS A 638 -23.90 20.76 -4.31
C LYS A 638 -24.32 19.83 -3.18
N ILE A 639 -23.64 19.93 -2.04
CA ILE A 639 -23.99 19.21 -0.82
C ILE A 639 -24.05 20.18 0.37
N ASN A 640 -25.11 20.05 1.18
CA ASN A 640 -25.28 20.84 2.40
C ASN A 640 -26.08 20.03 3.43
N MET A 641 -25.43 19.67 4.52
CA MET A 641 -26.03 18.90 5.62
C MET A 641 -27.19 19.60 6.33
N LYS A 642 -27.31 20.93 6.18
CA LYS A 642 -28.45 21.72 6.72
C LYS A 642 -29.66 21.73 5.80
N GLY A 643 -29.51 21.17 4.59
CA GLY A 643 -30.53 21.11 3.55
C GLY A 643 -30.37 22.15 2.44
N LEU A 644 -30.78 21.74 1.24
CA LEU A 644 -30.85 22.54 0.00
C LEU A 644 -32.29 22.81 -0.41
N GLY A 645 -33.28 22.34 0.38
CA GLY A 645 -34.70 22.44 0.12
C GLY A 645 -35.43 21.18 0.58
N GLN A 646 -36.71 21.08 0.20
CA GLN A 646 -37.56 19.94 0.54
C GLN A 646 -38.27 19.44 -0.74
N VAL A 647 -38.54 18.14 -0.77
CA VAL A 647 -39.40 17.46 -1.75
C VAL A 647 -40.47 16.70 -0.99
N SER A 648 -41.68 16.60 -1.58
CA SER A 648 -42.80 15.89 -0.98
C SER A 648 -43.54 15.13 -2.07
N GLY A 649 -44.09 13.97 -1.73
CA GLY A 649 -44.80 13.09 -2.66
C GLY A 649 -44.08 11.75 -2.81
N ASP A 650 -44.33 11.10 -3.92
CA ASP A 650 -43.88 9.78 -4.32
C ASP A 650 -43.01 9.79 -5.59
N GLU A 651 -42.64 10.98 -6.04
CA GLU A 651 -41.81 11.19 -7.24
C GLU A 651 -40.59 12.05 -6.93
N LEU A 652 -39.45 11.70 -7.51
CA LEU A 652 -38.18 12.43 -7.39
C LEU A 652 -37.65 12.76 -8.79
N MET A 653 -37.39 14.04 -9.06
CA MET A 653 -36.71 14.46 -10.29
C MET A 653 -35.22 14.57 -10.01
N VAL A 654 -34.44 13.66 -10.58
CA VAL A 654 -32.97 13.63 -10.45
C VAL A 654 -32.35 14.40 -11.62
N PRO A 655 -31.56 15.45 -11.37
CA PRO A 655 -30.96 16.23 -12.45
C PRO A 655 -30.01 15.41 -13.33
N ALA A 656 -29.73 15.90 -14.54
CA ALA A 656 -28.75 15.31 -15.44
C ALA A 656 -27.36 15.32 -14.85
N ARG A 657 -26.56 14.26 -15.08
CA ARG A 657 -25.16 14.10 -14.64
C ARG A 657 -24.96 14.49 -13.17
N SER A 658 -25.84 14.02 -12.31
CA SER A 658 -25.88 14.45 -10.92
C SER A 658 -26.34 13.35 -9.98
N ALA A 659 -25.92 13.49 -8.75
CA ALA A 659 -26.47 12.75 -7.61
C ALA A 659 -27.57 13.58 -6.92
N MET A 660 -28.55 12.89 -6.36
CA MET A 660 -29.51 13.46 -5.44
C MET A 660 -29.60 12.62 -4.19
N ILE A 661 -29.37 13.25 -3.02
CA ILE A 661 -29.47 12.57 -1.71
C ILE A 661 -30.51 13.32 -0.90
N ILE A 662 -31.51 12.58 -0.41
CA ILE A 662 -32.64 13.10 0.37
C ILE A 662 -32.86 12.23 1.61
N HIS A 663 -33.37 12.81 2.69
CA HIS A 663 -33.66 12.05 3.92
C HIS A 663 -34.92 12.50 4.63
N GLN A 664 -35.45 11.60 5.47
CA GLN A 664 -36.55 11.82 6.42
C GLN A 664 -36.02 11.89 7.85
#